data_43b354c402717e5ce14ec94cfc46526e
#
_entry.id   43b354c402717e5ce14ec94cfc46526e
#
_cell.length_a   1.000
_cell.length_b   1.000
_cell.length_c   1.000
_cell.angle_alpha   90.00
_cell.angle_beta   90.00
_cell.angle_gamma   90.00
#
_symmetry.space_group_name_H-M   'P 1'
#
loop_
_entity.id
_entity.type
_entity.pdbx_description
1 polymer ?
#
loop_
_entity_poly.entity_id
_entity_poly.type
_entity_poly.pdbx_seq_one_letter_code
_entity_poly.pdbx_strand_id
1 'polypeptide(L)'
;MKHLMLFLMMLATVAAVAAETDGWRDLSGQTDRSAGFVLADGEFPSGANGWRNIDGRAVRVAANAGVNGSPALCYERTDPNNYTLVSRSLPLKAGSTYRFGGTVRIEAIKGGYAGIVIELYDADGRWLRNVECPTSADKVCGWTPMEYTVTVAPQEKQCTFVIHLMMPRGATGKVWFDHVFVEELGPRWKLHPVYPTHNLIDAEGGVLRFFSHCTGSFQLPEGVTPSPEQTLELRLETAGRTVLRTVPVKGRIAETELPALPEGGGLLRARLLDPANRLILARKEMPVKIRKRFGKALPGNCVIDARGRAIVDGKPYMPLGLYTGELTRRDVKRIAESPFNCVMPYGSMQLGPDGEVGGNRAPFEAVKLALDELHANSLKILFSIKDVYRSNPLGPDDYVYRDLKGADETVKRYVEAFRSHPALLAWYTCDEKMADWVDIMTRRRELVNRLDPDHPTWAVFYQPNVEDYLPMLDLFGGDQYPISRISEGYDHHMTSIDRLMGLAEATGIPTWNVPQAHNLNIYSPAEKAADYRDPTGEEMLSLALVQAIHGGKGFVFYSYFDFFRGPAGTEAEPELAEKRWRDACMAAGELKKLEPFLMAEADGPAVEIVESEGKFRARCFTDGNGNYRLLLAGVGPGRTAGTLRVKLPEGLTFRSRTGNTEQRAPGEFRFTGNDIASDIVELNRQ
;
A
#
# COMPACT_ATOMS: atom_id res chain seq x y z
N MET A 1 15.17 43.28 12.67
CA MET A 1 15.45 43.18 11.22
C MET A 1 15.27 41.80 10.64
N LYS A 2 15.80 40.71 11.23
CA LYS A 2 15.62 39.33 10.70
C LYS A 2 14.15 38.81 10.65
N HIS A 3 13.32 39.16 11.63
CA HIS A 3 11.90 38.77 11.63
C HIS A 3 11.03 39.57 10.65
N LEU A 4 11.42 40.82 10.34
CA LEU A 4 10.74 41.63 9.34
C LEU A 4 11.06 41.19 7.91
N MET A 5 12.25 40.66 7.67
CA MET A 5 12.64 40.08 6.38
C MET A 5 11.91 38.72 6.11
N LEU A 6 11.69 37.91 7.14
CA LEU A 6 10.94 36.65 7.00
C LEU A 6 9.45 36.90 6.72
N PHE A 7 8.88 37.94 7.34
CA PHE A 7 7.48 38.34 7.11
C PHE A 7 7.27 38.97 5.72
N LEU A 8 8.24 39.74 5.24
CA LEU A 8 8.24 40.27 3.87
C LEU A 8 8.46 39.19 2.80
N MET A 9 9.24 38.13 3.08
CA MET A 9 9.36 36.97 2.19
C MET A 9 8.07 36.16 2.15
N MET A 10 7.35 35.96 3.26
CA MET A 10 6.04 35.30 3.26
C MET A 10 4.97 36.11 2.53
N LEU A 11 4.97 37.42 2.65
CA LEU A 11 4.05 38.31 1.90
C LEU A 11 4.38 38.35 0.41
N ALA A 12 5.66 38.27 0.03
CA ALA A 12 6.07 38.20 -1.38
C ALA A 12 5.69 36.87 -2.04
N THR A 13 5.72 35.75 -1.29
CA THR A 13 5.26 34.42 -1.78
C THR A 13 3.74 34.37 -1.93
N VAL A 14 2.97 35.02 -1.07
CA VAL A 14 1.51 35.09 -1.19
C VAL A 14 1.07 35.99 -2.36
N ALA A 15 1.79 37.07 -2.62
CA ALA A 15 1.52 37.96 -3.76
C ALA A 15 1.93 37.37 -5.12
N ALA A 16 2.98 36.51 -5.15
CA ALA A 16 3.42 35.83 -6.38
C ALA A 16 2.45 34.69 -6.81
N VAL A 17 1.71 34.08 -5.86
CA VAL A 17 0.69 33.07 -6.17
C VAL A 17 -0.58 33.70 -6.77
N ALA A 18 -0.87 34.97 -6.49
CA ALA A 18 -2.04 35.68 -7.04
C ALA A 18 -1.87 36.18 -8.48
N ALA A 19 -0.65 36.20 -9.03
CA ALA A 19 -0.36 36.80 -10.34
C ALA A 19 -0.39 35.84 -11.54
N GLU A 20 -0.60 34.50 -11.33
CA GLU A 20 -0.59 33.52 -12.41
C GLU A 20 -1.98 32.94 -12.79
N THR A 21 -3.06 33.51 -12.32
CA THR A 21 -4.42 33.00 -12.60
C THR A 21 -5.13 33.71 -13.74
N ASP A 22 -4.42 34.17 -14.77
CA ASP A 22 -5.00 34.93 -15.89
C ASP A 22 -6.23 34.19 -16.48
N GLY A 23 -7.39 34.43 -15.85
CA GLY A 23 -8.69 33.91 -16.25
C GLY A 23 -8.96 32.43 -15.90
N TRP A 24 -8.13 31.76 -15.12
CA TRP A 24 -8.39 30.41 -14.59
C TRP A 24 -8.94 30.48 -13.17
N ARG A 25 -9.99 29.71 -12.91
CA ARG A 25 -10.54 29.53 -11.56
C ARG A 25 -9.80 28.39 -10.87
N ASP A 26 -9.13 28.70 -9.76
CA ASP A 26 -8.37 27.73 -8.99
C ASP A 26 -9.25 27.00 -7.97
N LEU A 27 -9.40 25.69 -8.15
CA LEU A 27 -10.11 24.79 -7.24
C LEU A 27 -9.17 23.95 -6.36
N SER A 28 -7.86 24.00 -6.62
CA SER A 28 -6.86 23.17 -5.93
C SER A 28 -6.65 23.55 -4.46
N GLY A 29 -6.93 24.79 -4.09
CA GLY A 29 -6.86 25.29 -2.72
C GLY A 29 -8.19 25.24 -1.98
N GLN A 30 -9.25 24.71 -2.59
CA GLN A 30 -10.49 24.49 -1.87
C GLN A 30 -10.24 23.32 -0.91
N THR A 31 -10.07 23.68 0.36
CA THR A 31 -10.19 22.71 1.47
C THR A 31 -11.54 22.04 1.36
N ASP A 32 -11.61 20.80 1.82
CA ASP A 32 -12.83 20.03 1.93
C ASP A 32 -13.92 20.89 2.56
N ARG A 33 -14.81 21.44 1.72
CA ARG A 33 -15.96 22.22 2.21
C ARG A 33 -17.08 21.25 2.50
N SER A 34 -17.76 21.48 3.62
CA SER A 34 -18.98 20.75 3.94
C SER A 34 -19.97 20.79 2.77
N ALA A 35 -20.35 19.60 2.30
CA ALA A 35 -21.45 19.44 1.37
C ALA A 35 -22.77 19.11 2.12
N GLY A 36 -22.70 18.98 3.44
CA GLY A 36 -23.81 18.71 4.33
C GLY A 36 -23.53 17.57 5.31
N PHE A 37 -24.27 17.56 6.39
CA PHE A 37 -24.16 16.53 7.40
C PHE A 37 -25.05 15.32 7.07
N VAL A 38 -24.49 14.12 7.12
CA VAL A 38 -25.22 12.85 7.11
C VAL A 38 -25.71 12.54 8.53
N LEU A 39 -24.89 12.91 9.52
CA LEU A 39 -25.20 12.93 10.93
C LEU A 39 -24.77 14.30 11.46
N ALA A 40 -25.70 15.22 11.58
CA ALA A 40 -25.46 16.50 12.22
C ALA A 40 -25.44 16.30 13.72
N ASP A 41 -24.49 16.95 14.36
CA ASP A 41 -24.32 17.06 15.79
C ASP A 41 -25.12 16.01 16.55
N GLY A 42 -24.48 14.87 16.83
CA GLY A 42 -25.16 13.80 17.55
C GLY A 42 -25.51 14.26 18.96
N GLU A 43 -26.19 15.42 19.01
CA GLU A 43 -27.00 15.72 20.16
C GLU A 43 -27.83 14.47 20.35
N PHE A 44 -27.71 13.88 21.49
CA PHE A 44 -28.57 12.79 21.95
C PHE A 44 -29.85 13.37 22.61
N PRO A 45 -30.56 14.34 21.96
CA PRO A 45 -31.52 15.24 22.64
C PRO A 45 -32.79 14.53 23.03
N SER A 46 -33.11 13.41 22.44
CA SER A 46 -34.39 12.75 22.62
C SER A 46 -34.31 11.24 22.79
N GLY A 47 -33.18 10.76 23.33
CA GLY A 47 -33.00 9.33 23.49
C GLY A 47 -32.51 8.66 22.17
N ALA A 48 -32.51 7.38 22.16
CA ALA A 48 -31.83 6.49 21.22
C ALA A 48 -32.33 6.49 19.76
N ASN A 49 -32.96 7.54 19.24
CA ASN A 49 -33.54 7.53 17.90
C ASN A 49 -32.49 7.21 16.78
N GLY A 50 -32.59 5.99 16.24
CA GLY A 50 -31.69 5.47 15.20
C GLY A 50 -30.40 4.84 15.72
N TRP A 51 -30.11 4.90 17.01
CA TRP A 51 -28.99 4.23 17.63
C TRP A 51 -29.40 2.86 18.19
N ARG A 52 -28.54 1.88 18.02
CA ARG A 52 -28.69 0.53 18.56
C ARG A 52 -27.87 0.38 19.83
N ASN A 53 -28.38 -0.47 20.74
CA ASN A 53 -27.68 -0.88 21.97
C ASN A 53 -27.51 0.25 23.02
N ILE A 54 -28.40 1.21 23.05
CA ILE A 54 -28.56 2.12 24.20
C ILE A 54 -29.59 1.49 25.15
N ASP A 55 -29.14 0.97 26.29
CA ASP A 55 -29.96 0.17 27.24
C ASP A 55 -30.47 0.95 28.43
N GLY A 56 -30.12 2.24 28.53
CA GLY A 56 -30.45 3.11 29.63
C GLY A 56 -29.71 2.82 30.95
N ARG A 57 -28.81 1.85 30.96
CA ARG A 57 -28.01 1.42 32.12
C ARG A 57 -26.52 1.59 31.85
N ALA A 58 -25.88 0.59 31.24
CA ALA A 58 -24.46 0.64 30.87
C ALA A 58 -24.22 1.66 29.78
N VAL A 59 -25.14 1.78 28.84
CA VAL A 59 -25.11 2.78 27.78
C VAL A 59 -26.35 3.66 27.90
N ARG A 60 -26.16 4.93 28.27
CA ARG A 60 -27.25 5.87 28.52
C ARG A 60 -26.94 7.28 28.05
N VAL A 61 -27.95 8.02 27.67
CA VAL A 61 -27.85 9.46 27.43
C VAL A 61 -28.11 10.19 28.75
N ALA A 62 -27.19 11.06 29.12
CA ALA A 62 -27.32 11.89 30.33
C ALA A 62 -27.47 13.37 29.93
N ALA A 63 -28.55 13.97 30.36
CA ALA A 63 -28.80 15.40 30.17
C ALA A 63 -27.73 16.24 30.91
N ASN A 64 -27.32 17.33 30.31
CA ASN A 64 -26.36 18.29 30.90
C ASN A 64 -24.96 17.70 31.25
N ALA A 65 -24.58 16.57 30.68
CA ALA A 65 -23.33 15.89 30.98
C ALA A 65 -22.22 16.15 29.95
N GLY A 66 -22.58 16.74 28.83
CA GLY A 66 -21.71 16.99 27.68
C GLY A 66 -20.96 18.32 27.74
N VAL A 67 -20.38 18.68 26.62
CA VAL A 67 -19.68 19.96 26.44
C VAL A 67 -20.67 21.09 26.57
N ASN A 68 -20.33 22.09 27.38
CA ASN A 68 -21.20 23.24 27.67
C ASN A 68 -22.62 22.87 28.18
N GLY A 69 -22.76 21.69 28.80
CA GLY A 69 -24.04 21.25 29.35
C GLY A 69 -25.00 20.61 28.33
N SER A 70 -24.52 20.22 27.17
CA SER A 70 -25.27 19.40 26.21
C SER A 70 -25.57 17.99 26.73
N PRO A 71 -26.56 17.27 26.19
CA PRO A 71 -26.73 15.86 26.45
C PRO A 71 -25.53 15.05 25.90
N ALA A 72 -25.05 14.07 26.66
CA ALA A 72 -23.95 13.22 26.22
C ALA A 72 -24.26 11.73 26.42
N LEU A 73 -23.68 10.89 25.54
CA LEU A 73 -23.75 9.46 25.68
C LEU A 73 -22.69 8.99 26.69
N CYS A 74 -23.14 8.36 27.77
CA CYS A 74 -22.29 7.67 28.73
C CYS A 74 -22.22 6.19 28.38
N TYR A 75 -21.01 5.67 28.26
CA TYR A 75 -20.79 4.23 28.18
C TYR A 75 -19.95 3.79 29.37
N GLU A 76 -20.54 3.01 30.25
CA GLU A 76 -19.94 2.51 31.49
C GLU A 76 -19.93 0.97 31.47
N ARG A 77 -18.75 0.40 31.48
CA ARG A 77 -18.55 -1.03 31.41
C ARG A 77 -17.73 -1.49 32.60
N THR A 78 -18.39 -2.26 33.46
CA THR A 78 -17.78 -2.82 34.68
C THR A 78 -17.45 -4.31 34.54
N ASP A 79 -18.21 -5.02 33.70
CA ASP A 79 -17.98 -6.44 33.38
C ASP A 79 -17.19 -6.54 32.08
N PRO A 80 -15.96 -7.07 32.11
CA PRO A 80 -15.10 -7.21 30.92
C PRO A 80 -15.70 -8.13 29.85
N ASN A 81 -16.66 -8.99 30.20
CA ASN A 81 -17.30 -9.90 29.24
C ASN A 81 -18.51 -9.27 28.53
N ASN A 82 -18.99 -8.14 29.01
CA ASN A 82 -20.14 -7.45 28.43
C ASN A 82 -19.70 -6.52 27.31
N TYR A 83 -19.53 -7.08 26.11
CA TYR A 83 -19.12 -6.32 24.94
C TYR A 83 -20.33 -5.84 24.13
N THR A 84 -20.49 -4.53 24.02
CA THR A 84 -21.58 -3.90 23.29
C THR A 84 -21.03 -2.79 22.40
N LEU A 85 -21.49 -2.75 21.15
CA LEU A 85 -21.21 -1.66 20.22
C LEU A 85 -22.45 -0.76 20.10
N VAL A 86 -22.30 0.51 20.39
CA VAL A 86 -23.32 1.51 20.09
C VAL A 86 -23.20 1.89 18.63
N SER A 87 -24.23 1.66 17.84
CA SER A 87 -24.10 1.79 16.39
C SER A 87 -25.31 2.45 15.73
N ARG A 88 -25.06 3.05 14.57
CA ARG A 88 -26.08 3.62 13.70
C ARG A 88 -25.75 3.37 12.23
N SER A 89 -26.71 2.85 11.47
CA SER A 89 -26.54 2.73 10.02
C SER A 89 -26.67 4.08 9.33
N LEU A 90 -25.79 4.38 8.40
CA LEU A 90 -25.74 5.64 7.67
C LEU A 90 -25.78 5.41 6.15
N PRO A 91 -26.48 6.28 5.39
CA PRO A 91 -26.54 6.20 3.94
C PRO A 91 -25.32 6.89 3.30
N LEU A 92 -24.14 6.31 3.40
CA LEU A 92 -22.96 6.85 2.73
C LEU A 92 -22.95 6.46 1.26
N LYS A 93 -22.46 7.37 0.40
CA LYS A 93 -22.39 7.19 -1.05
C LYS A 93 -21.00 6.69 -1.45
N ALA A 94 -20.96 5.67 -2.28
CA ALA A 94 -19.71 5.22 -2.89
C ALA A 94 -19.06 6.34 -3.70
N GLY A 95 -17.74 6.51 -3.53
CA GLY A 95 -16.96 7.56 -4.16
C GLY A 95 -16.93 8.89 -3.38
N SER A 96 -17.80 9.11 -2.40
CA SER A 96 -17.79 10.31 -1.58
C SER A 96 -16.78 10.22 -0.42
N THR A 97 -16.28 11.37 -0.01
CA THR A 97 -15.40 11.52 1.16
C THR A 97 -16.20 12.16 2.30
N TYR A 98 -16.03 11.62 3.49
CA TYR A 98 -16.71 12.08 4.70
C TYR A 98 -15.71 12.39 5.79
N ARG A 99 -15.94 13.50 6.49
CA ARG A 99 -15.31 13.77 7.79
C ARG A 99 -16.24 13.27 8.87
N PHE A 100 -15.73 12.56 9.85
CA PHE A 100 -16.52 12.04 10.95
C PHE A 100 -15.74 12.13 12.27
N GLY A 101 -16.44 12.16 13.37
CA GLY A 101 -15.80 12.27 14.67
C GLY A 101 -16.78 12.65 15.78
N GLY A 102 -16.22 13.25 16.80
CA GLY A 102 -16.94 13.72 17.99
C GLY A 102 -15.97 14.18 19.07
N THR A 103 -16.49 14.37 20.26
CA THR A 103 -15.71 14.68 21.45
C THR A 103 -15.82 13.54 22.45
N VAL A 104 -14.71 13.13 23.03
CA VAL A 104 -14.66 12.06 24.04
C VAL A 104 -14.12 12.60 25.37
N ARG A 105 -14.67 12.10 26.49
CA ARG A 105 -14.15 12.29 27.83
C ARG A 105 -14.03 10.93 28.50
N ILE A 106 -12.90 10.63 29.09
CA ILE A 106 -12.62 9.36 29.76
C ILE A 106 -12.44 9.61 31.25
N GLU A 107 -13.38 9.08 32.05
CA GLU A 107 -13.30 9.11 33.51
C GLU A 107 -12.52 7.93 34.08
N ALA A 108 -12.63 6.77 33.43
CA ALA A 108 -11.88 5.57 33.77
C ALA A 108 -11.74 4.69 32.55
N ILE A 109 -10.57 4.06 32.39
CA ILE A 109 -10.32 3.05 31.34
C ILE A 109 -9.24 2.07 31.78
N LYS A 110 -9.44 0.80 31.47
CA LYS A 110 -8.49 -0.27 31.73
C LYS A 110 -8.57 -1.33 30.63
N GLY A 111 -7.44 -1.66 30.03
CA GLY A 111 -7.32 -2.74 29.06
C GLY A 111 -7.92 -2.45 27.68
N GLY A 112 -8.08 -1.17 27.32
CA GLY A 112 -8.62 -0.77 26.02
C GLY A 112 -8.62 0.73 25.82
N TYR A 113 -9.40 1.20 24.88
CA TYR A 113 -9.52 2.61 24.49
C TYR A 113 -10.96 2.95 24.08
N ALA A 114 -11.28 4.23 24.01
CA ALA A 114 -12.55 4.72 23.48
C ALA A 114 -12.40 5.05 21.99
N GLY A 115 -13.36 4.67 21.16
CA GLY A 115 -13.28 4.84 19.72
C GLY A 115 -14.56 5.31 19.05
N ILE A 116 -14.38 6.01 17.93
CA ILE A 116 -15.42 6.36 16.97
C ILE A 116 -14.99 5.79 15.62
N VAL A 117 -15.83 4.97 15.01
CA VAL A 117 -15.47 4.13 13.85
C VAL A 117 -16.56 4.16 12.78
N ILE A 118 -16.15 4.12 11.54
CA ILE A 118 -17.03 3.78 10.40
C ILE A 118 -16.67 2.38 9.93
N GLU A 119 -17.63 1.47 9.97
CA GLU A 119 -17.53 0.13 9.38
C GLU A 119 -18.17 0.12 8.00
N LEU A 120 -17.49 -0.44 7.03
CA LEU A 120 -17.88 -0.47 5.62
C LEU A 120 -18.07 -1.90 5.16
N TYR A 121 -19.17 -2.12 4.41
CA TYR A 121 -19.63 -3.42 3.97
C TYR A 121 -19.94 -3.41 2.47
N ASP A 122 -19.90 -4.57 1.81
CA ASP A 122 -20.37 -4.72 0.43
C ASP A 122 -21.90 -4.73 0.32
N ALA A 123 -22.41 -4.96 -0.90
CA ALA A 123 -23.85 -5.01 -1.15
C ALA A 123 -24.55 -6.18 -0.43
N ASP A 124 -23.83 -7.27 -0.17
CA ASP A 124 -24.33 -8.47 0.48
C ASP A 124 -24.24 -8.39 2.02
N GLY A 125 -23.73 -7.26 2.55
CA GLY A 125 -23.56 -7.03 3.98
C GLY A 125 -22.33 -7.72 4.57
N ARG A 126 -21.36 -8.11 3.74
CA ARG A 126 -20.08 -8.63 4.22
C ARG A 126 -19.20 -7.46 4.64
N TRP A 127 -18.61 -7.56 5.80
CA TRP A 127 -17.65 -6.58 6.30
C TRP A 127 -16.42 -6.52 5.38
N LEU A 128 -16.00 -5.31 5.02
CA LEU A 128 -14.85 -5.06 4.17
C LEU A 128 -13.69 -4.44 4.97
N ARG A 129 -13.98 -3.39 5.72
CA ARG A 129 -13.01 -2.69 6.57
C ARG A 129 -13.69 -1.76 7.56
N ASN A 130 -12.92 -1.32 8.54
CA ASN A 130 -13.26 -0.18 9.39
C ASN A 130 -12.30 0.99 9.13
N VAL A 131 -12.75 2.19 9.47
CA VAL A 131 -11.93 3.39 9.56
C VAL A 131 -12.19 4.02 10.92
N GLU A 132 -11.15 4.13 11.71
CA GLU A 132 -11.21 4.53 13.11
C GLU A 132 -10.64 5.92 13.30
N CYS A 133 -11.31 6.76 14.10
CA CYS A 133 -10.72 8.02 14.53
C CYS A 133 -9.43 7.72 15.30
N PRO A 134 -8.31 8.39 14.98
CA PRO A 134 -7.08 8.25 15.74
C PRO A 134 -7.34 8.64 17.18
N THR A 135 -7.13 7.71 18.10
CA THR A 135 -7.43 7.95 19.50
C THR A 135 -6.17 8.03 20.34
N SER A 136 -5.99 9.14 21.03
CA SER A 136 -5.16 9.18 22.23
C SER A 136 -5.92 8.68 23.46
N ALA A 137 -7.08 8.08 23.29
CA ALA A 137 -8.08 7.85 24.31
C ALA A 137 -7.92 6.48 25.00
N ASP A 138 -6.70 6.13 25.35
CA ASP A 138 -6.33 5.00 26.21
C ASP A 138 -6.11 5.40 27.67
N LYS A 139 -6.30 6.69 28.00
CA LYS A 139 -6.05 7.29 29.32
C LYS A 139 -7.17 8.22 29.73
N VAL A 140 -7.30 8.44 31.03
CA VAL A 140 -8.21 9.44 31.57
C VAL A 140 -7.92 10.81 30.95
N CYS A 141 -8.95 11.44 30.38
CA CYS A 141 -8.84 12.75 29.74
C CYS A 141 -10.13 13.56 29.92
N GLY A 142 -10.03 14.88 29.87
CA GLY A 142 -11.14 15.79 29.67
C GLY A 142 -11.74 15.69 28.27
N TRP A 143 -12.72 16.53 27.97
CA TRP A 143 -13.31 16.57 26.63
C TRP A 143 -12.26 16.84 25.56
N THR A 144 -12.02 15.85 24.71
CA THR A 144 -11.00 15.84 23.67
C THR A 144 -11.67 15.58 22.32
N PRO A 145 -11.50 16.46 21.33
CA PRO A 145 -12.05 16.25 20.00
C PRO A 145 -11.31 15.12 19.30
N MET A 146 -12.06 14.35 18.52
CA MET A 146 -11.57 13.27 17.67
C MET A 146 -12.25 13.40 16.33
N GLU A 147 -11.49 13.49 15.25
CA GLU A 147 -12.04 13.51 13.90
C GLU A 147 -11.13 12.83 12.90
N TYR A 148 -11.73 12.30 11.86
CA TYR A 148 -11.02 11.68 10.75
C TYR A 148 -11.81 11.78 9.45
N THR A 149 -11.16 11.41 8.33
CA THR A 149 -11.80 11.36 7.02
C THR A 149 -11.79 9.95 6.45
N VAL A 150 -12.89 9.58 5.77
CA VAL A 150 -13.03 8.32 5.04
C VAL A 150 -13.53 8.60 3.63
N THR A 151 -12.89 7.99 2.63
CA THR A 151 -13.43 7.92 1.28
C THR A 151 -14.06 6.55 1.09
N VAL A 152 -15.36 6.53 0.73
CA VAL A 152 -16.12 5.29 0.50
C VAL A 152 -15.78 4.75 -0.87
N ALA A 153 -15.21 3.55 -0.94
CA ALA A 153 -14.83 2.92 -2.20
C ALA A 153 -16.05 2.45 -3.00
N PRO A 154 -15.95 2.29 -4.34
CA PRO A 154 -17.08 1.92 -5.18
C PRO A 154 -17.78 0.61 -4.81
N GLN A 155 -17.07 -0.31 -4.20
CA GLN A 155 -17.61 -1.60 -3.74
C GLN A 155 -18.28 -1.54 -2.38
N GLU A 156 -18.03 -0.49 -1.60
CA GLU A 156 -18.59 -0.29 -0.28
C GLU A 156 -20.01 0.28 -0.43
N LYS A 157 -21.02 -0.52 -0.09
CA LYS A 157 -22.43 -0.20 -0.34
C LYS A 157 -23.24 0.04 0.93
N GLN A 158 -22.72 -0.41 2.07
CA GLN A 158 -23.38 -0.23 3.36
C GLN A 158 -22.36 0.32 4.37
N CYS A 159 -22.84 1.11 5.31
CA CYS A 159 -22.03 1.75 6.32
C CYS A 159 -22.70 1.73 7.68
N THR A 160 -21.92 1.47 8.71
CA THR A 160 -22.35 1.59 10.12
C THR A 160 -21.40 2.52 10.87
N PHE A 161 -21.94 3.56 11.49
CA PHE A 161 -21.21 4.41 12.42
C PHE A 161 -21.25 3.76 13.81
N VAL A 162 -20.11 3.58 14.42
CA VAL A 162 -19.96 2.86 15.69
C VAL A 162 -19.25 3.74 16.71
N ILE A 163 -19.83 3.81 17.89
CA ILE A 163 -19.22 4.38 19.08
C ILE A 163 -18.98 3.24 20.05
N HIS A 164 -17.79 3.14 20.54
CA HIS A 164 -17.46 2.00 21.38
C HIS A 164 -16.46 2.30 22.49
N LEU A 165 -16.68 1.68 23.62
CA LEU A 165 -15.68 1.51 24.67
C LEU A 165 -15.02 0.14 24.44
N MET A 166 -13.72 0.13 24.17
CA MET A 166 -13.26 -0.75 23.33
C MET A 166 -12.31 -1.72 23.57
N MET A 167 -12.03 -2.33 22.56
CA MET A 167 -11.12 -3.43 22.33
C MET A 167 -9.76 -3.29 22.96
N PRO A 168 -9.12 -4.37 23.37
CA PRO A 168 -9.55 -5.75 23.20
C PRO A 168 -10.65 -6.16 24.16
N ARG A 169 -11.29 -7.33 23.90
CA ARG A 169 -12.25 -7.94 24.83
C ARG A 169 -11.65 -7.97 26.24
N GLY A 170 -12.40 -7.49 27.24
CA GLY A 170 -11.89 -7.36 28.59
C GLY A 170 -11.66 -5.93 29.06
N ALA A 171 -11.82 -4.93 28.18
CA ALA A 171 -11.75 -3.54 28.59
C ALA A 171 -12.90 -3.17 29.54
N THR A 172 -12.60 -2.37 30.55
CA THR A 172 -13.58 -1.78 31.47
C THR A 172 -13.33 -0.28 31.59
N GLY A 173 -14.35 0.50 31.89
CA GLY A 173 -14.20 1.93 32.06
C GLY A 173 -15.51 2.70 32.06
N LYS A 174 -15.36 4.02 32.05
CA LYS A 174 -16.47 4.97 31.94
C LYS A 174 -16.05 6.10 31.02
N VAL A 175 -16.74 6.18 29.88
CA VAL A 175 -16.43 7.08 28.79
C VAL A 175 -17.67 7.85 28.37
N TRP A 176 -17.49 9.06 27.94
CA TRP A 176 -18.54 9.95 27.46
C TRP A 176 -18.26 10.36 26.05
N PHE A 177 -19.29 10.42 25.20
CA PHE A 177 -19.23 10.90 23.83
C PHE A 177 -20.24 12.03 23.64
N ASP A 178 -19.84 13.06 22.92
CA ASP A 178 -20.65 14.21 22.59
C ASP A 178 -20.27 14.76 21.22
N HIS A 179 -21.14 15.59 20.62
CA HIS A 179 -20.91 16.22 19.32
C HIS A 179 -20.46 15.24 18.23
N VAL A 180 -21.03 14.01 18.21
CA VAL A 180 -20.70 13.04 17.17
C VAL A 180 -21.31 13.46 15.84
N PHE A 181 -20.53 13.39 14.77
CA PHE A 181 -20.96 13.85 13.47
C PHE A 181 -20.40 12.99 12.33
N VAL A 182 -21.09 13.02 11.18
CA VAL A 182 -20.59 12.61 9.88
C VAL A 182 -21.00 13.65 8.85
N GLU A 183 -20.02 14.26 8.22
CA GLU A 183 -20.16 15.36 7.28
C GLU A 183 -19.65 14.92 5.90
N GLU A 184 -20.46 15.05 4.86
CA GLU A 184 -20.00 14.85 3.49
C GLU A 184 -19.10 16.01 3.08
N LEU A 185 -17.91 15.71 2.60
CA LEU A 185 -16.97 16.70 2.08
C LEU A 185 -17.14 16.85 0.58
N GLY A 186 -16.97 18.06 0.09
CA GLY A 186 -16.97 18.34 -1.34
C GLY A 186 -15.84 17.58 -2.03
N PRO A 187 -15.95 17.31 -3.34
CA PRO A 187 -14.97 16.55 -4.10
C PRO A 187 -13.65 17.30 -4.20
N ARG A 188 -12.58 16.54 -4.13
CA ARG A 188 -11.22 17.04 -4.27
C ARG A 188 -10.47 16.26 -5.34
N TRP A 189 -9.89 16.98 -6.28
CA TRP A 189 -8.93 16.39 -7.18
C TRP A 189 -7.58 16.22 -6.50
N LYS A 190 -7.00 15.03 -6.66
CA LYS A 190 -5.66 14.70 -6.19
C LYS A 190 -4.76 14.40 -7.39
N LEU A 191 -3.51 14.80 -7.29
CA LEU A 191 -2.48 14.62 -8.29
C LEU A 191 -1.24 14.03 -7.65
N HIS A 192 -0.82 12.85 -8.10
CA HIS A 192 0.28 12.11 -7.53
C HIS A 192 1.35 11.82 -8.57
N PRO A 193 2.62 12.16 -8.32
CA PRO A 193 3.73 11.64 -9.10
C PRO A 193 3.89 10.14 -8.78
N VAL A 194 3.82 9.29 -9.81
CA VAL A 194 4.05 7.85 -9.67
C VAL A 194 5.37 7.42 -10.28
N TYR A 195 5.97 8.27 -11.11
CA TYR A 195 7.31 8.12 -11.63
C TYR A 195 7.90 9.51 -11.99
N PRO A 196 9.18 9.80 -11.70
CA PRO A 196 10.16 8.94 -11.05
C PRO A 196 9.89 8.73 -9.56
N THR A 197 10.40 7.63 -9.05
CA THR A 197 10.46 7.35 -7.60
C THR A 197 11.59 8.13 -6.92
N HIS A 198 11.61 8.23 -5.61
CA HIS A 198 12.63 8.89 -4.77
C HIS A 198 12.78 10.40 -5.03
N ASN A 199 11.82 11.05 -5.70
CA ASN A 199 11.97 12.44 -6.18
C ASN A 199 13.27 12.65 -7.01
N LEU A 200 13.75 11.61 -7.68
CA LEU A 200 15.00 11.57 -8.41
C LEU A 200 14.75 11.57 -9.92
N ILE A 201 15.13 12.64 -10.61
CA ILE A 201 15.05 12.76 -12.07
C ILE A 201 16.41 12.42 -12.66
N ASP A 202 16.43 11.62 -13.76
CA ASP A 202 17.66 11.37 -14.50
C ASP A 202 18.12 12.64 -15.24
N ALA A 203 19.41 12.96 -15.09
CA ALA A 203 20.03 14.08 -15.81
C ALA A 203 20.06 13.86 -17.34
N GLU A 204 20.00 12.65 -17.82
CA GLU A 204 19.91 12.34 -19.24
C GLU A 204 18.49 12.54 -19.80
N GLY A 205 17.54 12.86 -18.94
CA GLY A 205 16.11 12.99 -19.27
C GLY A 205 15.34 11.69 -18.98
N GLY A 206 14.15 11.59 -19.54
CA GLY A 206 13.31 10.41 -19.41
C GLY A 206 11.88 10.71 -18.98
N VAL A 207 11.15 9.66 -18.65
CA VAL A 207 9.70 9.72 -18.40
C VAL A 207 9.38 10.42 -17.09
N LEU A 208 8.32 11.25 -17.11
CA LEU A 208 7.54 11.68 -15.95
C LEU A 208 6.14 11.13 -16.08
N ARG A 209 5.62 10.53 -15.01
CA ARG A 209 4.25 10.00 -14.97
C ARG A 209 3.52 10.48 -13.72
N PHE A 210 2.30 10.97 -13.93
CA PHE A 210 1.40 11.39 -12.86
C PHE A 210 0.09 10.62 -12.97
N PHE A 211 -0.46 10.30 -11.83
CA PHE A 211 -1.80 9.76 -11.67
C PHE A 211 -2.70 10.83 -11.05
N SER A 212 -3.91 10.97 -11.59
CA SER A 212 -4.92 11.88 -11.07
C SER A 212 -6.22 11.15 -10.77
N HIS A 213 -6.83 11.48 -9.67
CA HIS A 213 -8.15 11.01 -9.33
C HIS A 213 -8.96 12.05 -8.56
N CYS A 214 -10.27 11.92 -8.63
CA CYS A 214 -11.19 12.73 -7.85
C CYS A 214 -11.76 11.89 -6.70
N THR A 215 -11.65 12.39 -5.49
CA THR A 215 -12.32 11.80 -4.33
C THR A 215 -13.68 12.45 -4.19
N GLY A 216 -14.72 11.63 -3.98
CA GLY A 216 -16.08 12.11 -3.80
C GLY A 216 -16.91 12.18 -5.10
N SER A 217 -18.22 12.35 -4.95
CA SER A 217 -19.12 12.67 -6.04
C SER A 217 -18.92 14.14 -6.42
N PHE A 218 -18.28 14.35 -7.55
CA PHE A 218 -17.90 15.68 -8.01
C PHE A 218 -19.12 16.55 -8.29
N GLN A 219 -19.30 17.61 -7.52
CA GLN A 219 -20.15 18.73 -7.89
C GLN A 219 -19.25 19.90 -8.28
N LEU A 220 -19.13 20.14 -9.57
CA LEU A 220 -18.58 21.38 -10.09
C LEU A 220 -19.46 22.56 -9.59
N PRO A 221 -18.92 23.77 -9.62
CA PRO A 221 -19.73 24.96 -9.43
C PRO A 221 -20.99 24.89 -10.29
N GLU A 222 -22.11 25.37 -9.77
CA GLU A 222 -23.42 25.32 -10.45
C GLU A 222 -23.30 25.74 -11.92
N GLY A 223 -23.80 24.87 -12.81
CA GLY A 223 -23.72 25.08 -14.26
C GLY A 223 -22.44 24.61 -14.95
N VAL A 224 -21.47 24.03 -14.27
CA VAL A 224 -20.25 23.52 -14.86
C VAL A 224 -20.27 21.99 -14.93
N THR A 225 -20.08 21.42 -16.11
CA THR A 225 -19.90 19.97 -16.32
C THR A 225 -18.41 19.66 -16.48
N PRO A 226 -17.86 18.63 -15.80
CA PRO A 226 -16.45 18.26 -16.00
C PRO A 226 -16.18 17.92 -17.46
N SER A 227 -15.11 18.50 -18.01
CA SER A 227 -14.64 18.05 -19.31
C SER A 227 -14.01 16.66 -19.17
N PRO A 228 -14.27 15.73 -20.09
CA PRO A 228 -13.52 14.49 -20.17
C PRO A 228 -12.06 14.71 -20.59
N GLU A 229 -11.76 15.87 -21.19
CA GLU A 229 -10.43 16.25 -21.68
C GLU A 229 -9.70 17.09 -20.63
N GLN A 230 -8.94 16.43 -19.80
CA GLN A 230 -8.04 17.09 -18.84
C GLN A 230 -6.63 17.15 -19.40
N THR A 231 -5.88 18.16 -18.97
CA THR A 231 -4.46 18.29 -19.30
C THR A 231 -3.63 18.49 -18.03
N LEU A 232 -2.41 17.94 -18.07
CA LEU A 232 -1.39 18.19 -17.06
C LEU A 232 -0.39 19.20 -17.60
N GLU A 233 -0.25 20.32 -16.91
CA GLU A 233 0.80 21.29 -17.14
C GLU A 233 1.92 21.05 -16.12
N LEU A 234 3.15 20.95 -16.62
CA LEU A 234 4.35 20.70 -15.82
C LEU A 234 5.35 21.84 -16.04
N ARG A 235 5.91 22.35 -14.94
CA ARG A 235 7.00 23.32 -14.93
C ARG A 235 8.10 22.80 -14.02
N LEU A 236 9.24 22.46 -14.61
CA LEU A 236 10.43 22.05 -13.89
C LEU A 236 11.46 23.18 -13.97
N GLU A 237 11.79 23.75 -12.83
CA GLU A 237 12.80 24.78 -12.66
C GLU A 237 14.09 24.17 -12.12
N THR A 238 15.21 24.42 -12.78
CA THR A 238 16.55 23.99 -12.39
C THR A 238 17.50 25.18 -12.43
N ALA A 239 18.72 25.02 -11.93
CA ALA A 239 19.75 26.07 -12.08
C ALA A 239 20.01 26.33 -13.56
N GLY A 240 19.50 27.45 -14.07
CA GLY A 240 19.72 27.92 -15.44
C GLY A 240 18.80 27.36 -16.52
N ARG A 241 17.81 26.55 -16.19
CA ARG A 241 16.84 26.01 -17.18
C ARG A 241 15.45 25.82 -16.60
N THR A 242 14.44 26.24 -17.34
CA THR A 242 13.05 25.91 -17.10
C THR A 242 12.51 25.02 -18.23
N VAL A 243 11.89 23.90 -17.88
CA VAL A 243 11.20 23.01 -18.84
C VAL A 243 9.70 23.12 -18.60
N LEU A 244 8.96 23.40 -19.66
CA LEU A 244 7.49 23.42 -19.65
C LEU A 244 6.97 22.27 -20.51
N ARG A 245 5.92 21.59 -20.02
CA ARG A 245 5.19 20.57 -20.75
C ARG A 245 3.69 20.71 -20.49
N THR A 246 2.89 20.47 -21.51
CA THR A 246 1.45 20.31 -21.39
C THR A 246 1.07 19.04 -22.10
N VAL A 247 0.44 18.12 -21.39
CA VAL A 247 0.14 16.76 -21.89
C VAL A 247 -1.31 16.39 -21.57
N PRO A 248 -1.99 15.66 -22.46
CA PRO A 248 -3.34 15.18 -22.18
C PRO A 248 -3.30 14.10 -21.10
N VAL A 249 -4.32 14.07 -20.25
CA VAL A 249 -4.56 12.98 -19.30
C VAL A 249 -5.35 11.89 -20.05
N LYS A 250 -4.76 10.71 -20.18
CA LYS A 250 -5.41 9.54 -20.80
C LYS A 250 -5.91 8.61 -19.70
N GLY A 251 -7.22 8.48 -19.61
CA GLY A 251 -7.83 7.82 -18.46
C GLY A 251 -7.56 8.63 -17.20
N ARG A 252 -6.59 8.20 -16.38
CA ARG A 252 -6.21 8.86 -15.12
C ARG A 252 -4.70 9.13 -15.06
N ILE A 253 -3.98 8.83 -16.14
CA ILE A 253 -2.51 8.95 -16.22
C ILE A 253 -2.14 10.03 -17.23
N ALA A 254 -1.22 10.88 -16.83
CA ALA A 254 -0.50 11.82 -17.69
C ALA A 254 0.98 11.46 -17.72
N GLU A 255 1.52 11.27 -18.92
CA GLU A 255 2.91 10.89 -19.12
C GLU A 255 3.59 11.81 -20.14
N THR A 256 4.83 12.19 -19.87
CA THR A 256 5.66 13.00 -20.77
C THR A 256 7.12 12.63 -20.62
N GLU A 257 7.92 12.99 -21.62
CA GLU A 257 9.37 12.90 -21.56
C GLU A 257 10.02 14.25 -21.24
N LEU A 258 11.02 14.21 -20.39
CA LEU A 258 11.92 15.32 -20.10
C LEU A 258 13.16 15.22 -21.00
N PRO A 259 13.69 16.36 -21.47
CA PRO A 259 14.99 16.40 -22.11
C PRO A 259 16.12 16.24 -21.08
N ALA A 260 17.35 16.09 -21.54
CA ALA A 260 18.52 16.16 -20.68
C ALA A 260 18.55 17.47 -19.86
N LEU A 261 18.96 17.37 -18.60
CA LEU A 261 18.90 18.40 -17.57
C LEU A 261 20.26 18.56 -16.89
N PRO A 262 20.60 19.75 -16.38
CA PRO A 262 21.77 19.93 -15.54
C PRO A 262 21.62 19.20 -14.22
N GLU A 263 22.69 18.56 -13.74
CA GLU A 263 22.69 17.95 -12.41
C GLU A 263 22.53 19.00 -11.31
N GLY A 264 21.81 18.65 -10.25
CA GLY A 264 21.56 19.54 -9.11
C GLY A 264 20.19 19.40 -8.50
N GLY A 265 19.74 20.43 -7.81
CA GLY A 265 18.39 20.55 -7.30
C GLY A 265 17.46 21.19 -8.33
N GLY A 266 16.18 20.84 -8.25
CA GLY A 266 15.11 21.45 -9.03
C GLY A 266 13.80 21.52 -8.26
N LEU A 267 12.85 22.29 -8.79
CA LEU A 267 11.49 22.38 -8.29
C LEU A 267 10.52 22.02 -9.40
N LEU A 268 9.79 20.93 -9.20
CA LEU A 268 8.74 20.49 -10.12
C LEU A 268 7.39 20.98 -9.63
N ARG A 269 6.70 21.73 -10.49
CA ARG A 269 5.32 22.15 -10.28
C ARG A 269 4.43 21.48 -11.32
N ALA A 270 3.31 20.93 -10.88
CA ALA A 270 2.32 20.31 -11.74
C ALA A 270 0.95 20.92 -11.46
N ARG A 271 0.18 21.17 -12.53
CA ARG A 271 -1.21 21.64 -12.47
C ARG A 271 -2.09 20.73 -13.32
N LEU A 272 -3.12 20.15 -12.71
CA LEU A 272 -4.19 19.46 -13.45
C LEU A 272 -5.23 20.49 -13.87
N LEU A 273 -5.49 20.56 -15.14
CA LEU A 273 -6.34 21.57 -15.77
C LEU A 273 -7.56 20.93 -16.42
N ASP A 274 -8.70 21.60 -16.32
CA ASP A 274 -9.87 21.44 -17.20
C ASP A 274 -9.92 22.65 -18.14
N PRO A 275 -9.39 22.54 -19.37
CA PRO A 275 -9.30 23.67 -20.30
C PRO A 275 -10.67 24.20 -20.75
N ALA A 276 -11.66 23.30 -20.92
CA ALA A 276 -12.98 23.69 -21.39
C ALA A 276 -13.70 24.63 -20.43
N ASN A 277 -13.49 24.43 -19.14
CA ASN A 277 -14.10 25.21 -18.07
C ASN A 277 -13.14 26.26 -17.47
N ARG A 278 -11.90 26.33 -17.96
CA ARG A 278 -10.82 27.18 -17.41
C ARG A 278 -10.61 26.97 -15.90
N LEU A 279 -10.53 25.69 -15.46
CA LEU A 279 -10.35 25.32 -14.06
C LEU A 279 -8.97 24.72 -13.82
N ILE A 280 -8.37 25.08 -12.70
CA ILE A 280 -7.22 24.38 -12.10
C ILE A 280 -7.81 23.42 -11.07
N LEU A 281 -7.75 22.12 -11.33
CA LEU A 281 -8.40 21.07 -10.52
C LEU A 281 -7.50 20.65 -9.36
N ALA A 282 -6.20 20.51 -9.60
CA ALA A 282 -5.22 20.15 -8.58
C ALA A 282 -3.84 20.80 -8.86
N ARG A 283 -3.06 20.97 -7.81
CA ARG A 283 -1.67 21.39 -7.87
C ARG A 283 -0.79 20.42 -7.08
N LYS A 284 0.41 20.22 -7.56
CA LYS A 284 1.48 19.53 -6.81
C LYS A 284 2.78 20.29 -7.00
N GLU A 285 3.48 20.51 -5.90
CA GLU A 285 4.83 21.06 -5.90
C GLU A 285 5.73 20.08 -5.14
N MET A 286 6.90 19.82 -5.69
CA MET A 286 7.86 18.93 -5.06
C MET A 286 9.30 19.28 -5.40
N PRO A 287 10.20 19.35 -4.42
CA PRO A 287 11.61 19.41 -4.69
C PRO A 287 12.08 18.10 -5.33
N VAL A 288 12.93 18.22 -6.34
CA VAL A 288 13.52 17.06 -7.03
C VAL A 288 15.04 17.18 -7.03
N LYS A 289 15.69 16.02 -7.06
CA LYS A 289 17.13 15.90 -7.26
C LYS A 289 17.35 15.41 -8.68
N ILE A 290 18.28 16.07 -9.40
CA ILE A 290 18.62 15.72 -10.78
C ILE A 290 20.06 15.22 -10.78
N ARG A 291 20.26 13.99 -11.19
CA ARG A 291 21.59 13.39 -11.36
C ARG A 291 21.56 12.25 -12.35
N LYS A 292 22.72 11.84 -12.84
CA LYS A 292 22.83 10.60 -13.61
C LYS A 292 22.45 9.43 -12.72
N ARG A 293 21.36 8.77 -13.08
CA ARG A 293 20.72 7.72 -12.29
C ARG A 293 21.60 6.52 -12.07
N PHE A 294 22.40 6.19 -13.08
CA PHE A 294 23.32 5.07 -13.10
C PHE A 294 24.79 5.50 -13.00
N GLY A 295 25.05 6.78 -12.63
CA GLY A 295 26.41 7.31 -12.48
C GLY A 295 27.13 6.74 -11.25
N LYS A 296 28.02 7.53 -10.62
CA LYS A 296 28.71 7.13 -9.38
C LYS A 296 27.73 7.07 -8.21
N ALA A 297 26.89 6.03 -8.26
CA ALA A 297 25.99 5.69 -7.16
C ALA A 297 26.78 4.97 -6.06
N LEU A 298 26.17 4.93 -4.86
CA LEU A 298 26.69 4.11 -3.77
C LEU A 298 26.69 2.64 -4.18
N PRO A 299 27.66 1.82 -3.71
CA PRO A 299 27.63 0.38 -3.96
C PRO A 299 26.30 -0.22 -3.48
N GLY A 300 25.70 -1.06 -4.31
CA GLY A 300 24.42 -1.69 -4.00
C GLY A 300 23.20 -0.82 -4.25
N ASN A 301 23.36 0.39 -4.82
CA ASN A 301 22.23 1.26 -5.14
C ASN A 301 21.13 0.51 -5.90
N CYS A 302 19.88 0.80 -5.55
CA CYS A 302 18.70 0.28 -6.21
C CYS A 302 17.81 1.45 -6.66
N VAL A 303 17.68 1.65 -7.94
CA VAL A 303 16.76 2.63 -8.52
C VAL A 303 15.66 1.93 -9.31
N ILE A 304 14.48 2.54 -9.36
CA ILE A 304 13.37 2.01 -10.14
C ILE A 304 13.31 2.75 -11.46
N ASP A 305 13.27 2.02 -12.56
CA ASP A 305 13.15 2.61 -13.89
C ASP A 305 11.68 2.88 -14.29
N ALA A 306 11.46 3.48 -15.46
CA ALA A 306 10.14 3.82 -15.97
C ALA A 306 9.22 2.61 -16.22
N ARG A 307 9.78 1.41 -16.27
CA ARG A 307 9.06 0.13 -16.42
C ARG A 307 8.79 -0.56 -15.08
N GLY A 308 9.13 0.09 -13.95
CA GLY A 308 8.97 -0.46 -12.61
C GLY A 308 10.01 -1.53 -12.24
N ARG A 309 11.08 -1.67 -13.02
CA ARG A 309 12.17 -2.64 -12.75
C ARG A 309 13.13 -2.06 -11.73
N ALA A 310 13.58 -2.88 -10.79
CA ALA A 310 14.75 -2.52 -10.00
C ALA A 310 16.00 -2.62 -10.86
N ILE A 311 16.83 -1.60 -10.77
CA ILE A 311 18.16 -1.57 -11.39
C ILE A 311 19.17 -1.43 -10.24
N VAL A 312 19.91 -2.50 -9.99
CA VAL A 312 20.92 -2.59 -8.93
C VAL A 312 22.29 -2.56 -9.56
N ASP A 313 23.13 -1.61 -9.15
CA ASP A 313 24.47 -1.41 -9.73
C ASP A 313 24.44 -1.35 -11.28
N GLY A 314 23.41 -0.70 -11.83
CA GLY A 314 23.23 -0.52 -13.27
C GLY A 314 22.68 -1.74 -14.03
N LYS A 315 22.25 -2.80 -13.35
CA LYS A 315 21.70 -4.01 -13.96
C LYS A 315 20.29 -4.31 -13.48
N PRO A 316 19.39 -4.81 -14.35
CA PRO A 316 18.10 -5.30 -13.93
C PRO A 316 18.25 -6.35 -12.82
N TYR A 317 17.41 -6.23 -11.79
CA TYR A 317 17.39 -7.12 -10.64
C TYR A 317 15.94 -7.40 -10.26
N MET A 318 15.51 -8.65 -10.32
CA MET A 318 14.19 -9.06 -9.86
C MET A 318 14.28 -9.49 -8.40
N PRO A 319 13.73 -8.70 -7.44
CA PRO A 319 13.65 -9.14 -6.06
C PRO A 319 12.82 -10.42 -5.97
N LEU A 320 13.43 -11.48 -5.50
CA LEU A 320 12.82 -12.76 -5.22
C LEU A 320 13.18 -13.14 -3.79
N GLY A 321 12.32 -12.79 -2.85
CA GLY A 321 12.66 -12.73 -1.44
C GLY A 321 11.75 -13.50 -0.52
N LEU A 322 12.13 -13.45 0.74
CA LEU A 322 11.42 -14.07 1.84
C LEU A 322 11.29 -13.09 3.01
N TYR A 323 10.10 -13.01 3.58
CA TYR A 323 9.93 -12.49 4.93
C TYR A 323 10.62 -13.43 5.91
N THR A 324 11.43 -12.86 6.80
CA THR A 324 12.18 -13.60 7.80
C THR A 324 12.01 -12.99 9.19
N GLY A 325 12.21 -13.80 10.21
CA GLY A 325 12.43 -13.34 11.57
C GLY A 325 13.93 -13.15 11.84
N GLU A 326 14.41 -13.87 12.83
CA GLU A 326 15.84 -14.06 13.10
C GLU A 326 16.51 -14.78 11.92
N LEU A 327 17.76 -14.48 11.68
CA LEU A 327 18.55 -15.09 10.60
C LEU A 327 19.85 -15.65 11.17
N THR A 328 19.88 -16.96 11.42
CA THR A 328 21.12 -17.66 11.74
C THR A 328 22.00 -17.80 10.49
N ARG A 329 23.28 -18.07 10.65
CA ARG A 329 24.20 -18.40 9.53
C ARG A 329 23.69 -19.57 8.71
N ARG A 330 23.07 -20.55 9.38
CA ARG A 330 22.44 -21.69 8.70
C ARG A 330 21.30 -21.24 7.78
N ASP A 331 20.46 -20.32 8.26
CA ASP A 331 19.35 -19.78 7.45
C ASP A 331 19.86 -18.95 6.28
N VAL A 332 20.83 -18.05 6.53
CA VAL A 332 21.47 -17.25 5.48
C VAL A 332 22.03 -18.15 4.39
N LYS A 333 22.80 -19.19 4.77
CA LYS A 333 23.37 -20.14 3.81
C LYS A 333 22.28 -20.91 3.06
N ARG A 334 21.27 -21.42 3.75
CA ARG A 334 20.15 -22.15 3.16
C ARG A 334 19.39 -21.31 2.14
N ILE A 335 19.12 -20.02 2.46
CA ILE A 335 18.44 -19.11 1.55
C ILE A 335 19.34 -18.78 0.36
N ALA A 336 20.63 -18.54 0.57
CA ALA A 336 21.59 -18.24 -0.50
C ALA A 336 21.80 -19.39 -1.49
N GLU A 337 21.65 -20.64 -1.04
CA GLU A 337 21.74 -21.85 -1.88
C GLU A 337 20.41 -22.16 -2.61
N SER A 338 19.37 -21.34 -2.44
CA SER A 338 18.05 -21.48 -3.04
C SER A 338 17.83 -20.49 -4.21
N PRO A 339 16.68 -20.50 -4.88
CA PRO A 339 16.36 -19.50 -5.90
C PRO A 339 16.20 -18.07 -5.38
N PHE A 340 16.03 -17.87 -4.08
CA PHE A 340 15.82 -16.55 -3.46
C PHE A 340 17.13 -15.73 -3.46
N ASN A 341 16.99 -14.40 -3.59
CA ASN A 341 18.11 -13.47 -3.68
C ASN A 341 18.03 -12.30 -2.68
N CYS A 342 16.95 -12.20 -1.93
CA CYS A 342 16.82 -11.18 -0.89
C CYS A 342 15.97 -11.67 0.29
N VAL A 343 16.11 -10.95 1.41
CA VAL A 343 15.37 -11.20 2.65
C VAL A 343 14.75 -9.90 3.19
N MET A 344 13.64 -10.03 3.90
CA MET A 344 13.01 -8.95 4.63
C MET A 344 12.79 -9.37 6.09
N PRO A 345 13.77 -9.14 6.96
CA PRO A 345 13.62 -9.39 8.38
C PRO A 345 12.71 -8.36 9.03
N TYR A 346 11.64 -8.82 9.70
CA TYR A 346 10.75 -7.92 10.44
C TYR A 346 11.50 -7.06 11.45
N GLY A 347 12.43 -7.65 12.19
CA GLY A 347 13.25 -7.00 13.19
C GLY A 347 14.60 -6.53 12.67
N SER A 348 14.69 -5.93 11.47
CA SER A 348 15.99 -5.54 10.87
C SER A 348 16.88 -4.70 11.79
N MET A 349 16.29 -3.83 12.60
CA MET A 349 17.03 -3.01 13.58
C MET A 349 17.58 -3.79 14.77
N GLN A 350 17.22 -5.06 14.90
CA GLN A 350 17.59 -5.95 15.99
C GLN A 350 18.50 -7.10 15.54
N LEU A 351 18.82 -7.16 14.25
CA LEU A 351 19.68 -8.21 13.71
C LEU A 351 21.05 -8.19 14.39
N GLY A 352 21.60 -9.35 14.59
CA GLY A 352 22.94 -9.59 15.08
C GLY A 352 23.61 -10.73 14.34
N PRO A 353 24.92 -10.92 14.54
CA PRO A 353 25.64 -12.01 13.92
C PRO A 353 25.08 -13.35 14.37
N ASP A 354 24.90 -14.27 13.43
CA ASP A 354 24.39 -15.62 13.66
C ASP A 354 23.01 -15.71 14.33
N GLY A 355 22.12 -14.77 13.96
CA GLY A 355 20.74 -14.75 14.46
C GLY A 355 20.60 -14.24 15.89
N GLU A 356 21.64 -13.69 16.49
CA GLU A 356 21.48 -13.00 17.76
C GLU A 356 20.48 -11.86 17.61
N VAL A 357 19.34 -12.03 18.27
CA VAL A 357 18.38 -10.94 18.45
C VAL A 357 18.61 -10.41 19.85
N GLY A 358 19.27 -9.26 19.95
CA GLY A 358 19.53 -8.62 21.24
C GLY A 358 18.29 -8.08 21.93
N GLY A 359 17.12 -8.75 21.79
CA GLY A 359 15.84 -8.15 22.12
C GLY A 359 15.73 -6.80 21.38
N ASN A 360 15.14 -5.79 21.92
CA ASN A 360 15.17 -4.46 21.30
C ASN A 360 16.57 -3.77 21.34
N ARG A 361 17.70 -4.49 21.31
CA ARG A 361 18.99 -3.92 21.73
C ARG A 361 20.23 -4.36 20.95
N ALA A 362 20.12 -4.85 19.71
CA ALA A 362 21.32 -5.09 18.92
C ALA A 362 22.11 -3.77 18.67
N PRO A 363 23.40 -3.67 18.94
CA PRO A 363 24.20 -2.51 18.60
C PRO A 363 24.26 -2.29 17.10
N PHE A 364 24.52 -1.07 16.61
CA PHE A 364 24.70 -0.81 15.18
C PHE A 364 25.76 -1.71 14.55
N GLU A 365 26.81 -2.01 15.28
CA GLU A 365 27.87 -2.93 14.84
C GLU A 365 27.36 -4.35 14.65
N ALA A 366 26.46 -4.85 15.52
CA ALA A 366 25.87 -6.17 15.36
C ALA A 366 24.98 -6.23 14.10
N VAL A 367 24.15 -5.20 13.89
CA VAL A 367 23.35 -5.07 12.66
C VAL A 367 24.25 -5.04 11.44
N LYS A 368 25.34 -4.26 11.47
CA LYS A 368 26.32 -4.22 10.39
C LYS A 368 26.90 -5.59 10.09
N LEU A 369 27.31 -6.35 11.11
CA LEU A 369 27.86 -7.69 10.91
C LEU A 369 26.85 -8.65 10.28
N ALA A 370 25.56 -8.55 10.64
CA ALA A 370 24.51 -9.33 9.99
C ALA A 370 24.33 -8.93 8.51
N LEU A 371 24.41 -7.64 8.19
CA LEU A 371 24.39 -7.16 6.80
C LEU A 371 25.62 -7.61 6.01
N ASP A 372 26.81 -7.57 6.63
CA ASP A 372 28.06 -8.08 6.03
C ASP A 372 27.92 -9.57 5.70
N GLU A 373 27.29 -10.36 6.59
CA GLU A 373 27.04 -11.79 6.37
C GLU A 373 26.07 -12.04 5.20
N LEU A 374 24.99 -11.28 5.11
CA LEU A 374 24.07 -11.32 3.95
C LEU A 374 24.81 -11.00 2.66
N HIS A 375 25.58 -9.91 2.65
CA HIS A 375 26.37 -9.52 1.49
C HIS A 375 27.38 -10.58 1.05
N ALA A 376 28.11 -11.17 1.99
CA ALA A 376 29.06 -12.25 1.72
C ALA A 376 28.41 -13.48 1.08
N ASN A 377 27.11 -13.69 1.32
CA ASN A 377 26.29 -14.74 0.72
C ASN A 377 25.50 -14.28 -0.49
N SER A 378 25.80 -13.10 -1.06
CA SER A 378 25.10 -12.52 -2.22
C SER A 378 23.60 -12.28 -2.01
N LEU A 379 23.15 -12.15 -0.78
CA LEU A 379 21.77 -11.79 -0.44
C LEU A 379 21.63 -10.28 -0.23
N LYS A 380 20.53 -9.75 -0.73
CA LYS A 380 20.09 -8.37 -0.44
C LYS A 380 19.10 -8.34 0.71
N ILE A 381 18.92 -7.16 1.30
CA ILE A 381 17.97 -6.92 2.39
C ILE A 381 17.00 -5.78 2.06
N LEU A 382 15.72 -6.02 2.28
CA LEU A 382 14.72 -4.97 2.45
C LEU A 382 14.72 -4.63 3.95
N PHE A 383 15.37 -3.52 4.30
CA PHE A 383 15.62 -3.16 5.69
C PHE A 383 14.38 -2.58 6.36
N SER A 384 13.85 -3.26 7.37
CA SER A 384 12.60 -2.88 8.03
C SER A 384 12.79 -1.78 9.07
N ILE A 385 12.06 -0.68 8.85
CA ILE A 385 11.82 0.41 9.80
C ILE A 385 10.31 0.63 10.00
N LYS A 386 9.50 -0.38 9.65
CA LYS A 386 8.04 -0.34 9.56
C LYS A 386 7.32 0.00 10.87
N ASP A 387 7.96 -0.26 12.01
CA ASP A 387 7.39 -0.05 13.34
C ASP A 387 7.92 1.23 14.02
N VAL A 388 8.78 1.98 13.33
CA VAL A 388 9.37 3.20 13.88
C VAL A 388 8.42 4.38 13.68
N TYR A 389 7.37 4.43 14.48
CA TYR A 389 6.37 5.49 14.47
C TYR A 389 6.00 5.91 15.89
N ARG A 390 5.51 7.14 16.03
CA ARG A 390 4.84 7.58 17.27
C ARG A 390 3.64 6.68 17.57
N SER A 391 3.20 6.63 18.83
CA SER A 391 2.07 5.78 19.24
C SER A 391 0.73 6.24 18.64
N ASN A 392 0.59 7.54 18.37
CA ASN A 392 -0.62 8.15 17.83
C ASN A 392 -0.27 9.08 16.66
N PRO A 393 -0.94 8.97 15.49
CA PRO A 393 -0.66 9.82 14.33
C PRO A 393 -0.83 11.31 14.58
N LEU A 394 -1.69 11.73 15.49
CA LEU A 394 -1.92 13.13 15.86
C LEU A 394 -1.18 13.56 17.13
N GLY A 395 -0.54 12.62 17.85
CA GLY A 395 0.16 12.86 19.10
C GLY A 395 1.58 13.40 18.92
N PRO A 396 2.26 13.70 20.04
CA PRO A 396 3.68 13.99 20.02
C PRO A 396 4.49 12.78 19.52
N ASP A 397 5.71 13.02 19.10
CA ASP A 397 6.64 11.93 18.77
C ASP A 397 7.21 11.34 20.07
N ASP A 398 6.51 10.34 20.59
CA ASP A 398 6.80 9.63 21.84
C ASP A 398 7.60 8.34 21.63
N TYR A 399 8.03 8.07 20.40
CA TYR A 399 8.81 6.88 20.08
C TYR A 399 10.18 6.90 20.77
N VAL A 400 10.53 5.80 21.40
CA VAL A 400 11.83 5.61 22.02
C VAL A 400 12.40 4.25 21.63
N TYR A 401 13.61 4.27 21.11
CA TYR A 401 14.36 3.06 20.81
C TYR A 401 15.79 3.19 21.36
N ARG A 402 16.11 2.46 22.41
CA ARG A 402 17.37 2.58 23.15
C ARG A 402 17.57 3.99 23.73
N ASP A 403 18.65 4.66 23.35
CA ASP A 403 18.98 6.05 23.68
C ASP A 403 18.40 7.06 22.68
N LEU A 404 17.82 6.58 21.58
CA LEU A 404 17.21 7.43 20.54
C LEU A 404 15.78 7.80 20.94
N LYS A 405 15.49 9.09 20.92
CA LYS A 405 14.16 9.65 21.19
C LYS A 405 13.60 10.28 19.93
N GLY A 406 12.36 9.91 19.59
CA GLY A 406 11.68 10.33 18.41
C GLY A 406 11.85 9.35 17.24
N ALA A 407 10.74 9.11 16.53
CA ALA A 407 10.70 8.19 15.39
C ALA A 407 11.57 8.71 14.22
N ASP A 408 11.52 10.01 13.94
CA ASP A 408 12.29 10.60 12.84
C ASP A 408 13.80 10.57 13.10
N GLU A 409 14.24 10.83 14.35
CA GLU A 409 15.66 10.73 14.71
C GLU A 409 16.16 9.28 14.65
N THR A 410 15.33 8.32 15.09
CA THR A 410 15.68 6.89 15.00
C THR A 410 15.86 6.48 13.53
N VAL A 411 14.90 6.83 12.66
CA VAL A 411 15.00 6.53 11.22
C VAL A 411 16.25 7.16 10.62
N LYS A 412 16.51 8.45 10.92
CA LYS A 412 17.69 9.16 10.42
C LYS A 412 18.97 8.40 10.77
N ARG A 413 19.14 7.99 12.02
CA ARG A 413 20.33 7.27 12.48
C ARG A 413 20.53 5.95 11.75
N TYR A 414 19.46 5.16 11.56
CA TYR A 414 19.54 3.88 10.84
C TYR A 414 19.79 4.07 9.33
N VAL A 415 19.13 5.03 8.69
CA VAL A 415 19.36 5.33 7.27
C VAL A 415 20.80 5.83 7.05
N GLU A 416 21.29 6.77 7.85
CA GLU A 416 22.65 7.27 7.75
C GLU A 416 23.70 6.17 7.98
N ALA A 417 23.43 5.23 8.89
CA ALA A 417 24.34 4.13 9.18
C ALA A 417 24.44 3.09 8.05
N PHE A 418 23.33 2.79 7.37
CA PHE A 418 23.27 1.63 6.48
C PHE A 418 22.98 1.92 5.01
N ARG A 419 22.66 3.17 4.63
CA ARG A 419 22.38 3.53 3.21
C ARG A 419 23.52 3.23 2.22
N SER A 420 24.75 3.11 2.70
CA SER A 420 25.91 2.78 1.86
C SER A 420 26.29 1.29 1.93
N HIS A 421 25.49 0.48 2.62
CA HIS A 421 25.80 -0.93 2.76
C HIS A 421 25.41 -1.71 1.50
N PRO A 422 26.31 -2.50 0.90
CA PRO A 422 26.05 -3.15 -0.39
C PRO A 422 24.96 -4.23 -0.34
N ALA A 423 24.57 -4.72 0.83
CA ALA A 423 23.42 -5.63 0.98
C ALA A 423 22.08 -4.90 0.90
N LEU A 424 22.02 -3.59 1.14
CA LEU A 424 20.75 -2.86 1.13
C LEU A 424 20.11 -2.88 -0.26
N LEU A 425 18.80 -3.16 -0.31
CA LEU A 425 18.00 -3.12 -1.53
C LEU A 425 16.92 -2.03 -1.47
N ALA A 426 16.21 -1.96 -0.35
CA ALA A 426 15.12 -1.01 -0.12
C ALA A 426 14.87 -0.81 1.37
N TRP A 427 14.15 0.26 1.70
CA TRP A 427 13.66 0.55 3.04
C TRP A 427 12.20 0.12 3.17
N TYR A 428 11.93 -0.87 4.02
CA TYR A 428 10.57 -1.29 4.34
C TYR A 428 9.98 -0.37 5.40
N THR A 429 9.07 0.50 4.98
CA THR A 429 8.62 1.64 5.81
C THR A 429 7.27 1.42 6.48
N CYS A 430 6.44 0.54 5.96
CA CYS A 430 5.08 0.35 6.46
C CYS A 430 4.54 -1.04 6.16
N ASP A 431 3.78 -1.57 7.13
CA ASP A 431 3.09 -2.86 7.09
C ASP A 431 1.63 -2.63 7.48
N GLU A 432 0.72 -2.68 6.52
CA GLU A 432 -0.74 -2.66 6.67
C GLU A 432 -1.34 -1.52 7.52
N LYS A 433 -0.63 -0.40 7.70
CA LYS A 433 -1.22 0.73 8.43
C LYS A 433 -2.42 1.31 7.68
N MET A 434 -3.41 1.72 8.45
CA MET A 434 -4.65 2.29 7.93
C MET A 434 -4.42 3.66 7.30
N ALA A 435 -5.38 4.11 6.50
CA ALA A 435 -5.29 5.36 5.74
C ALA A 435 -5.10 6.63 6.59
N ASP A 436 -5.44 6.59 7.87
CA ASP A 436 -5.20 7.67 8.85
C ASP A 436 -3.70 7.94 9.10
N TRP A 437 -2.84 6.99 8.76
CA TRP A 437 -1.38 7.14 8.86
C TRP A 437 -0.73 7.72 7.60
N VAL A 438 -1.47 7.93 6.51
CA VAL A 438 -0.91 8.35 5.21
C VAL A 438 -0.06 9.61 5.32
N ASP A 439 -0.48 10.62 6.06
CA ASP A 439 0.29 11.87 6.20
C ASP A 439 1.63 11.67 6.92
N ILE A 440 1.67 10.81 7.94
CA ILE A 440 2.91 10.49 8.67
C ILE A 440 3.81 9.63 7.80
N MET A 441 3.22 8.64 7.14
CA MET A 441 3.96 7.74 6.25
C MET A 441 4.51 8.50 5.04
N THR A 442 3.78 9.51 4.52
CA THR A 442 4.28 10.40 3.47
C THR A 442 5.50 11.17 3.95
N ARG A 443 5.46 11.79 5.14
CA ARG A 443 6.62 12.46 5.74
C ARG A 443 7.77 11.49 5.97
N ARG A 444 7.49 10.24 6.36
CA ARG A 444 8.51 9.19 6.53
C ARG A 444 9.19 8.85 5.20
N ARG A 445 8.42 8.62 4.13
CA ARG A 445 8.96 8.42 2.78
C ARG A 445 9.85 9.60 2.36
N GLU A 446 9.37 10.83 2.53
CA GLU A 446 10.11 12.04 2.18
C GLU A 446 11.40 12.19 2.99
N LEU A 447 11.39 11.81 4.28
CA LEU A 447 12.58 11.80 5.13
C LEU A 447 13.61 10.80 4.59
N VAL A 448 13.18 9.55 4.35
CA VAL A 448 14.06 8.49 3.84
C VAL A 448 14.63 8.88 2.47
N ASN A 449 13.80 9.31 1.53
CA ASN A 449 14.25 9.71 0.18
C ASN A 449 15.22 10.90 0.18
N ARG A 450 15.11 11.78 1.17
CA ARG A 450 16.03 12.90 1.35
C ARG A 450 17.39 12.44 1.89
N LEU A 451 17.39 11.46 2.81
CA LEU A 451 18.59 10.90 3.43
C LEU A 451 19.28 9.89 2.52
N ASP A 452 18.50 9.09 1.81
CA ASP A 452 18.96 8.04 0.91
C ASP A 452 18.21 8.07 -0.42
N PRO A 453 18.66 8.84 -1.39
CA PRO A 453 18.07 8.86 -2.73
C PRO A 453 18.47 7.67 -3.61
N ASP A 454 19.28 6.74 -3.10
CA ASP A 454 19.83 5.59 -3.83
C ASP A 454 19.05 4.30 -3.64
N HIS A 455 18.10 4.27 -2.69
CA HIS A 455 17.26 3.10 -2.43
C HIS A 455 15.80 3.51 -2.27
N PRO A 456 14.85 2.75 -2.85
CA PRO A 456 13.43 3.06 -2.74
C PRO A 456 12.89 2.76 -1.34
N THR A 457 11.78 3.40 -1.01
CA THR A 457 10.91 2.95 0.07
C THR A 457 9.88 1.95 -0.46
N TRP A 458 9.59 0.93 0.32
CA TRP A 458 8.59 -0.09 0.04
C TRP A 458 7.58 -0.17 1.19
N ALA A 459 6.31 -0.28 0.87
CA ALA A 459 5.24 -0.45 1.86
C ALA A 459 4.19 -1.43 1.35
N VAL A 460 3.59 -2.18 2.27
CA VAL A 460 2.73 -3.32 1.97
C VAL A 460 1.34 -3.12 2.53
N PHE A 461 0.32 -3.48 1.73
CA PHE A 461 -1.09 -3.31 2.06
C PHE A 461 -1.96 -4.37 1.39
N TYR A 462 -2.99 -4.82 2.11
CA TYR A 462 -4.08 -5.63 1.56
C TYR A 462 -5.33 -4.81 1.24
N GLN A 463 -5.43 -3.57 1.70
CA GLN A 463 -6.59 -2.73 1.53
C GLN A 463 -6.75 -2.29 0.07
N PRO A 464 -7.99 -2.29 -0.48
CA PRO A 464 -8.24 -2.02 -1.90
C PRO A 464 -8.25 -0.53 -2.27
N ASN A 465 -7.85 0.36 -1.38
CA ASN A 465 -7.79 1.81 -1.61
C ASN A 465 -6.37 2.29 -1.95
N VAL A 466 -5.71 1.64 -2.89
CA VAL A 466 -4.32 1.92 -3.33
C VAL A 466 -4.09 3.40 -3.62
N GLU A 467 -5.09 4.08 -4.18
CA GLU A 467 -5.01 5.49 -4.56
C GLU A 467 -4.74 6.42 -3.36
N ASP A 468 -5.27 6.08 -2.18
CA ASP A 468 -5.07 6.86 -0.96
C ASP A 468 -3.63 6.73 -0.43
N TYR A 469 -2.97 5.61 -0.71
CA TYR A 469 -1.60 5.34 -0.27
C TYR A 469 -0.50 5.91 -1.19
N LEU A 470 -0.83 6.34 -2.41
CA LEU A 470 0.15 6.83 -3.39
C LEU A 470 1.13 7.89 -2.84
N PRO A 471 0.72 8.85 -1.99
CA PRO A 471 1.66 9.86 -1.48
C PRO A 471 2.84 9.29 -0.69
N MET A 472 2.65 8.13 -0.06
CA MET A 472 3.62 7.52 0.83
C MET A 472 4.46 6.40 0.20
N LEU A 473 4.30 6.15 -1.10
CA LEU A 473 4.90 5.02 -1.82
C LEU A 473 5.98 5.47 -2.81
N ASP A 474 7.09 4.74 -2.84
CA ASP A 474 7.92 4.57 -4.03
C ASP A 474 7.57 3.24 -4.71
N LEU A 475 7.33 2.20 -3.90
CA LEU A 475 6.95 0.86 -4.32
C LEU A 475 5.76 0.37 -3.49
N PHE A 476 4.78 -0.17 -4.15
CA PHE A 476 3.62 -0.82 -3.53
C PHE A 476 3.82 -2.33 -3.44
N GLY A 477 3.49 -2.92 -2.30
CA GLY A 477 3.37 -4.37 -2.11
C GLY A 477 1.93 -4.77 -1.82
N GLY A 478 1.42 -5.76 -2.56
CA GLY A 478 0.12 -6.36 -2.29
C GLY A 478 0.28 -7.71 -1.59
N ASP A 479 -0.37 -7.89 -0.43
CA ASP A 479 -0.23 -9.06 0.44
C ASP A 479 -1.56 -9.77 0.74
N GLN A 480 -2.33 -10.00 -0.29
CA GLN A 480 -3.57 -10.78 -0.21
C GLN A 480 -3.27 -12.28 -0.02
N TYR A 481 -3.89 -12.89 0.99
CA TYR A 481 -3.70 -14.29 1.36
C TYR A 481 -4.98 -15.10 1.21
N PRO A 482 -5.33 -15.57 0.00
CA PRO A 482 -6.62 -16.19 -0.29
C PRO A 482 -6.73 -17.65 0.21
N ILE A 483 -5.63 -18.31 0.56
CA ILE A 483 -5.66 -19.67 1.05
C ILE A 483 -5.84 -19.64 2.56
N SER A 484 -7.10 -19.69 3.00
CA SER A 484 -7.53 -19.47 4.38
C SER A 484 -8.42 -20.62 4.89
N ARG A 485 -9.53 -20.28 5.56
CA ARG A 485 -10.44 -21.28 6.16
C ARG A 485 -11.29 -21.98 5.11
N ILE A 486 -11.34 -23.31 5.21
CA ILE A 486 -12.13 -24.16 4.32
C ILE A 486 -13.63 -23.97 4.60
N SER A 487 -14.02 -23.90 5.89
CA SER A 487 -15.43 -23.84 6.31
C SER A 487 -16.13 -22.51 6.02
N GLU A 488 -15.40 -21.42 5.93
CA GLU A 488 -15.98 -20.09 5.72
C GLU A 488 -16.12 -19.73 4.23
N GLY A 489 -15.77 -20.64 3.32
CA GLY A 489 -15.79 -20.38 1.88
C GLY A 489 -14.88 -19.23 1.49
N TYR A 490 -13.93 -18.88 2.36
CA TYR A 490 -12.89 -17.91 2.03
C TYR A 490 -12.09 -18.43 0.84
N ASP A 491 -12.05 -17.66 -0.04
CA ASP A 491 -11.42 -17.50 -1.32
C ASP A 491 -10.23 -18.41 -1.58
N HIS A 492 -10.49 -19.70 -1.77
CA HIS A 492 -9.52 -20.55 -2.44
C HIS A 492 -9.46 -20.20 -3.94
N HIS A 493 -9.46 -18.89 -4.24
CA HIS A 493 -9.37 -18.35 -5.59
C HIS A 493 -8.66 -16.96 -5.57
N MET A 494 -8.28 -16.45 -6.72
CA MET A 494 -7.38 -15.29 -6.82
C MET A 494 -8.08 -13.93 -7.01
N THR A 495 -9.39 -13.83 -6.77
CA THR A 495 -10.16 -12.60 -7.01
C THR A 495 -9.67 -11.41 -6.20
N SER A 496 -9.29 -11.59 -4.94
CA SER A 496 -8.78 -10.52 -4.09
C SER A 496 -7.45 -9.97 -4.59
N ILE A 497 -6.54 -10.87 -5.00
CA ILE A 497 -5.25 -10.50 -5.59
C ILE A 497 -5.45 -9.75 -6.91
N ASP A 498 -6.25 -10.32 -7.82
CA ASP A 498 -6.55 -9.71 -9.12
C ASP A 498 -7.12 -8.31 -8.97
N ARG A 499 -8.03 -8.12 -8.01
CA ARG A 499 -8.64 -6.83 -7.73
C ARG A 499 -7.62 -5.81 -7.22
N LEU A 500 -6.84 -6.18 -6.18
CA LEU A 500 -5.85 -5.29 -5.59
C LEU A 500 -4.78 -4.91 -6.61
N MET A 501 -4.27 -5.90 -7.33
CA MET A 501 -3.24 -5.68 -8.34
C MET A 501 -3.74 -4.89 -9.54
N GLY A 502 -5.00 -5.09 -9.96
CA GLY A 502 -5.63 -4.27 -11.00
C GLY A 502 -5.79 -2.80 -10.59
N LEU A 503 -6.06 -2.52 -9.32
CA LEU A 503 -6.08 -1.16 -8.80
C LEU A 503 -4.66 -0.54 -8.80
N ALA A 504 -3.65 -1.28 -8.38
CA ALA A 504 -2.26 -0.82 -8.40
C ALA A 504 -1.77 -0.56 -9.85
N GLU A 505 -2.04 -1.49 -10.78
CA GLU A 505 -1.71 -1.34 -12.21
C GLU A 505 -2.35 -0.07 -12.80
N ALA A 506 -3.62 0.20 -12.46
CA ALA A 506 -4.35 1.38 -12.94
C ALA A 506 -3.73 2.71 -12.49
N THR A 507 -2.96 2.72 -11.40
CA THR A 507 -2.23 3.92 -10.94
C THR A 507 -0.87 4.08 -11.60
N GLY A 508 -0.31 3.02 -12.17
CA GLY A 508 1.04 2.99 -12.73
C GLY A 508 2.16 2.97 -11.68
N ILE A 509 1.84 2.74 -10.40
CA ILE A 509 2.85 2.60 -9.34
C ILE A 509 3.64 1.30 -9.51
N PRO A 510 4.97 1.30 -9.38
CA PRO A 510 5.76 0.07 -9.40
C PRO A 510 5.42 -0.86 -8.22
N THR A 511 5.41 -2.17 -8.46
CA THR A 511 5.00 -3.13 -7.43
C THR A 511 6.01 -4.24 -7.17
N TRP A 512 6.29 -4.49 -5.88
CA TRP A 512 6.92 -5.71 -5.37
C TRP A 512 5.94 -6.36 -4.40
N ASN A 513 5.44 -7.53 -4.75
CA ASN A 513 4.28 -8.14 -4.12
C ASN A 513 4.66 -9.23 -3.12
N VAL A 514 3.68 -9.62 -2.31
CA VAL A 514 3.89 -10.56 -1.22
C VAL A 514 3.00 -11.81 -1.42
N PRO A 515 3.46 -12.80 -2.22
CA PRO A 515 2.73 -14.04 -2.38
C PRO A 515 2.64 -14.82 -1.07
N GLN A 516 1.48 -15.43 -0.81
CA GLN A 516 1.26 -16.27 0.35
C GLN A 516 2.10 -17.56 0.27
N ALA A 517 2.84 -17.86 1.34
CA ALA A 517 3.58 -19.11 1.48
C ALA A 517 3.32 -19.80 2.83
N HIS A 518 2.54 -19.19 3.70
CA HIS A 518 2.25 -19.67 5.05
C HIS A 518 0.83 -20.23 5.18
N ASN A 519 0.64 -21.03 6.22
CA ASN A 519 -0.68 -21.50 6.66
C ASN A 519 -1.23 -20.55 7.73
N LEU A 520 -2.41 -20.01 7.52
CA LEU A 520 -3.04 -19.08 8.47
C LEU A 520 -3.44 -19.72 9.81
N ASN A 521 -3.37 -21.06 9.93
CA ASN A 521 -3.62 -21.74 11.21
C ASN A 521 -2.61 -21.35 12.31
N ILE A 522 -1.45 -20.87 11.92
CA ILE A 522 -0.39 -20.40 12.83
C ILE A 522 -0.92 -19.28 13.75
N TYR A 523 -1.80 -18.44 13.22
CA TYR A 523 -2.41 -17.30 13.91
C TYR A 523 -3.80 -17.61 14.49
N SER A 524 -4.23 -18.87 14.42
CA SER A 524 -5.56 -19.28 14.83
C SER A 524 -5.50 -20.19 16.07
N PRO A 525 -6.55 -20.21 16.91
CA PRO A 525 -6.62 -21.13 18.02
C PRO A 525 -6.48 -22.59 17.56
N ALA A 526 -5.80 -23.41 18.36
CA ALA A 526 -5.45 -24.78 17.99
C ALA A 526 -6.66 -25.66 17.61
N GLU A 527 -7.81 -25.44 18.26
CA GLU A 527 -9.06 -26.17 17.97
C GLU A 527 -9.65 -25.86 16.57
N LYS A 528 -9.21 -24.79 15.93
CA LYS A 528 -9.61 -24.42 14.57
C LYS A 528 -8.57 -24.82 13.51
N ALA A 529 -7.45 -25.38 13.90
CA ALA A 529 -6.33 -25.66 13.00
C ALA A 529 -6.69 -26.56 11.82
N ALA A 530 -7.59 -27.52 12.02
CA ALA A 530 -8.03 -28.44 10.97
C ALA A 530 -8.87 -27.79 9.85
N ASP A 531 -9.34 -26.55 10.08
CA ASP A 531 -10.10 -25.76 9.09
C ASP A 531 -9.20 -25.04 8.08
N TYR A 532 -7.88 -25.13 8.24
CA TYR A 532 -6.90 -24.46 7.38
C TYR A 532 -6.00 -25.47 6.69
N ARG A 533 -5.43 -25.07 5.58
CA ARG A 533 -4.44 -25.87 4.85
C ARG A 533 -3.23 -25.06 4.42
N ASP A 534 -2.14 -25.75 4.17
CA ASP A 534 -0.96 -25.14 3.53
C ASP A 534 -1.24 -24.82 2.06
N PRO A 535 -0.71 -23.71 1.53
CA PRO A 535 -0.59 -23.52 0.08
C PRO A 535 0.37 -24.55 -0.49
N THR A 536 0.05 -25.10 -1.67
CA THR A 536 0.99 -25.92 -2.44
C THR A 536 1.96 -25.04 -3.21
N GLY A 537 3.10 -25.58 -3.65
CA GLY A 537 4.05 -24.83 -4.48
C GLY A 537 3.43 -24.30 -5.77
N GLU A 538 2.53 -25.07 -6.41
CA GLU A 538 1.81 -24.63 -7.62
C GLU A 538 0.85 -23.47 -7.32
N GLU A 539 0.19 -23.47 -6.18
CA GLU A 539 -0.66 -22.36 -5.76
C GLU A 539 0.19 -21.12 -5.45
N MET A 540 1.30 -21.27 -4.70
CA MET A 540 2.25 -20.17 -4.46
C MET A 540 2.72 -19.52 -5.77
N LEU A 541 3.06 -20.35 -6.77
CA LEU A 541 3.42 -19.87 -8.11
C LEU A 541 2.26 -19.15 -8.77
N SER A 542 1.04 -19.70 -8.73
CA SER A 542 -0.15 -19.12 -9.35
C SER A 542 -0.48 -17.74 -8.77
N LEU A 543 -0.36 -17.57 -7.44
CA LEU A 543 -0.55 -16.27 -6.78
C LEU A 543 0.47 -15.24 -7.31
N ALA A 544 1.73 -15.62 -7.41
CA ALA A 544 2.78 -14.75 -7.95
C ALA A 544 2.59 -14.44 -9.45
N LEU A 545 2.08 -15.41 -10.24
CA LEU A 545 1.82 -15.19 -11.67
C LEU A 545 0.71 -14.18 -11.91
N VAL A 546 -0.38 -14.16 -11.12
CA VAL A 546 -1.39 -13.09 -11.21
C VAL A 546 -0.76 -11.73 -10.92
N GLN A 547 0.08 -11.64 -9.90
CA GLN A 547 0.80 -10.40 -9.59
C GLN A 547 1.74 -9.98 -10.73
N ALA A 548 2.43 -10.92 -11.38
CA ALA A 548 3.29 -10.66 -12.55
C ALA A 548 2.48 -10.20 -13.77
N ILE A 549 1.32 -10.80 -14.03
CA ILE A 549 0.41 -10.42 -15.13
C ILE A 549 -0.02 -8.96 -14.98
N HIS A 550 -0.27 -8.49 -13.76
CA HIS A 550 -0.56 -7.08 -13.45
C HIS A 550 0.67 -6.17 -13.38
N GLY A 551 1.84 -6.65 -13.81
CA GLY A 551 3.05 -5.83 -13.90
C GLY A 551 4.00 -5.89 -12.71
N GLY A 552 3.77 -6.77 -11.75
CA GLY A 552 4.68 -7.02 -10.62
C GLY A 552 6.09 -7.38 -11.07
N LYS A 553 7.10 -6.75 -10.45
CA LYS A 553 8.53 -6.90 -10.78
C LYS A 553 9.37 -7.43 -9.62
N GLY A 554 8.75 -7.73 -8.48
CA GLY A 554 9.39 -8.34 -7.32
C GLY A 554 8.38 -9.18 -6.54
N PHE A 555 8.87 -10.23 -5.87
CA PHE A 555 8.05 -11.21 -5.16
C PHE A 555 8.74 -11.57 -3.85
N VAL A 556 8.18 -11.16 -2.71
CA VAL A 556 8.74 -11.39 -1.38
C VAL A 556 7.76 -12.26 -0.60
N PHE A 557 7.98 -13.56 -0.58
CA PHE A 557 7.05 -14.55 -0.02
C PHE A 557 6.89 -14.41 1.49
N TYR A 558 5.69 -14.41 1.97
CA TYR A 558 5.35 -14.46 3.38
C TYR A 558 5.00 -15.89 3.80
N SER A 559 5.77 -16.59 4.66
CA SER A 559 7.04 -16.20 5.25
C SER A 559 7.93 -17.42 5.53
N TYR A 560 9.25 -17.23 5.55
CA TYR A 560 10.25 -18.26 5.87
C TYR A 560 10.11 -18.79 7.30
N PHE A 561 9.94 -17.90 8.28
CA PHE A 561 9.85 -18.29 9.69
C PHE A 561 8.58 -19.11 9.99
N ASP A 562 7.53 -18.91 9.21
CA ASP A 562 6.27 -19.66 9.38
C ASP A 562 6.33 -21.09 8.81
N PHE A 563 7.33 -21.41 7.99
CA PHE A 563 7.53 -22.81 7.58
C PHE A 563 7.78 -23.72 8.77
N PHE A 564 8.42 -23.19 9.81
CA PHE A 564 8.78 -23.93 11.01
C PHE A 564 7.74 -23.84 12.13
N ARG A 565 6.59 -23.22 11.86
CA ARG A 565 5.51 -23.04 12.84
C ARG A 565 4.30 -23.92 12.52
N GLY A 566 3.78 -24.52 13.57
CA GLY A 566 2.53 -25.28 13.57
C GLY A 566 1.34 -24.43 14.04
N PRO A 567 0.17 -25.06 14.25
CA PRO A 567 -1.04 -24.41 14.73
C PRO A 567 -0.81 -23.62 16.02
N ALA A 568 -1.45 -22.45 16.12
CA ALA A 568 -1.32 -21.53 17.25
C ALA A 568 0.14 -21.14 17.57
N GLY A 569 1.03 -21.14 16.55
CA GLY A 569 2.43 -20.75 16.71
C GLY A 569 3.32 -21.81 17.38
N THR A 570 2.85 -23.05 17.54
CA THR A 570 3.68 -24.17 17.99
C THR A 570 4.78 -24.50 16.98
N GLU A 571 5.70 -25.37 17.30
CA GLU A 571 6.71 -25.87 16.37
C GLU A 571 6.07 -26.82 15.34
N ALA A 572 6.45 -26.68 14.08
CA ALA A 572 6.02 -27.58 13.02
C ALA A 572 6.84 -28.88 13.03
N GLU A 573 6.21 -29.99 12.63
CA GLU A 573 6.93 -31.22 12.37
C GLU A 573 8.02 -30.99 11.30
N PRO A 574 9.24 -31.49 11.48
CA PRO A 574 10.37 -31.23 10.57
C PRO A 574 10.07 -31.58 9.10
N GLU A 575 9.37 -32.68 8.85
CA GLU A 575 9.01 -33.12 7.50
C GLU A 575 8.05 -32.10 6.81
N LEU A 576 7.13 -31.54 7.57
CA LEU A 576 6.20 -30.51 7.10
C LEU A 576 6.95 -29.20 6.80
N ALA A 577 7.84 -28.77 7.68
CA ALA A 577 8.69 -27.61 7.46
C ALA A 577 9.54 -27.74 6.19
N GLU A 578 10.16 -28.92 5.98
CA GLU A 578 10.93 -29.20 4.78
C GLU A 578 10.08 -29.26 3.51
N LYS A 579 8.85 -29.78 3.61
CA LYS A 579 7.90 -29.76 2.49
C LYS A 579 7.57 -28.31 2.09
N ARG A 580 7.19 -27.46 3.05
CA ARG A 580 6.87 -26.03 2.81
C ARG A 580 8.03 -25.30 2.16
N TRP A 581 9.26 -25.54 2.65
CA TRP A 581 10.47 -25.01 2.06
C TRP A 581 10.67 -25.45 0.60
N ARG A 582 10.52 -26.74 0.30
CA ARG A 582 10.64 -27.24 -1.09
C ARG A 582 9.57 -26.66 -1.99
N ASP A 583 8.33 -26.53 -1.52
CA ASP A 583 7.23 -25.93 -2.26
C ASP A 583 7.51 -24.46 -2.60
N ALA A 584 8.01 -23.68 -1.65
CA ALA A 584 8.41 -22.28 -1.86
C ALA A 584 9.60 -22.17 -2.83
N CYS A 585 10.61 -23.04 -2.69
CA CYS A 585 11.75 -23.07 -3.62
C CYS A 585 11.33 -23.46 -5.04
N MET A 586 10.36 -24.36 -5.21
CA MET A 586 9.82 -24.71 -6.52
C MET A 586 9.16 -23.48 -7.18
N ALA A 587 8.27 -22.81 -6.45
CA ALA A 587 7.60 -21.60 -6.96
C ALA A 587 8.60 -20.49 -7.32
N ALA A 588 9.56 -20.23 -6.43
CA ALA A 588 10.63 -19.26 -6.67
C ALA A 588 11.52 -19.65 -7.85
N GLY A 589 11.82 -20.94 -8.01
CA GLY A 589 12.62 -21.45 -9.14
C GLY A 589 11.95 -21.21 -10.49
N GLU A 590 10.63 -21.39 -10.58
CA GLU A 590 9.86 -21.08 -11.79
C GLU A 590 9.82 -19.58 -12.07
N LEU A 591 9.62 -18.74 -11.04
CA LEU A 591 9.69 -17.29 -11.21
C LEU A 591 11.07 -16.82 -11.66
N LYS A 592 12.15 -17.40 -11.15
CA LYS A 592 13.52 -17.07 -11.56
C LYS A 592 13.76 -17.33 -13.05
N LYS A 593 13.13 -18.36 -13.61
CA LYS A 593 13.18 -18.62 -15.07
C LYS A 593 12.45 -17.55 -15.88
N LEU A 594 11.51 -16.84 -15.27
CA LEU A 594 10.78 -15.72 -15.90
C LEU A 594 11.53 -14.39 -15.81
N GLU A 595 12.59 -14.28 -15.02
CA GLU A 595 13.33 -13.02 -14.84
C GLU A 595 13.76 -12.36 -16.16
N PRO A 596 14.31 -13.05 -17.18
CA PRO A 596 14.69 -12.44 -18.46
C PRO A 596 13.49 -11.81 -19.19
N PHE A 597 12.28 -12.31 -18.96
CA PHE A 597 11.05 -11.85 -19.59
C PHE A 597 10.39 -10.72 -18.79
N LEU A 598 10.30 -10.87 -17.48
CA LEU A 598 9.71 -9.86 -16.60
C LEU A 598 10.57 -8.59 -16.52
N MET A 599 11.90 -8.74 -16.65
CA MET A 599 12.87 -7.65 -16.57
C MET A 599 13.34 -7.16 -17.94
N ALA A 600 12.71 -7.59 -19.04
CA ALA A 600 13.03 -7.13 -20.38
C ALA A 600 12.71 -5.65 -20.60
N GLU A 601 13.41 -5.03 -21.55
CA GLU A 601 13.14 -3.65 -21.98
C GLU A 601 11.96 -3.57 -22.98
N ALA A 602 11.77 -4.62 -23.76
CA ALA A 602 10.69 -4.70 -24.73
C ALA A 602 9.40 -5.22 -24.07
N ASP A 603 8.27 -4.63 -24.47
CA ASP A 603 6.96 -5.18 -24.12
C ASP A 603 6.67 -6.40 -25.00
N GLY A 604 6.03 -7.42 -24.40
CA GLY A 604 5.50 -8.54 -25.15
C GLY A 604 4.30 -8.13 -26.02
N PRO A 605 3.92 -8.96 -27.00
CA PRO A 605 2.76 -8.69 -27.84
C PRO A 605 1.47 -8.68 -27.03
N ALA A 606 0.51 -7.87 -27.46
CA ALA A 606 -0.79 -7.78 -26.83
C ALA A 606 -1.56 -9.12 -26.93
N VAL A 607 -2.27 -9.44 -25.86
CA VAL A 607 -3.14 -10.61 -25.77
C VAL A 607 -4.58 -10.17 -25.99
N GLU A 608 -5.27 -10.77 -26.95
CA GLU A 608 -6.70 -10.60 -27.18
C GLU A 608 -7.46 -11.78 -26.59
N ILE A 609 -8.36 -11.54 -25.65
CA ILE A 609 -9.27 -12.57 -25.13
C ILE A 609 -10.48 -12.61 -26.07
N VAL A 610 -10.65 -13.75 -26.77
CA VAL A 610 -11.71 -13.94 -27.77
C VAL A 610 -13.00 -14.40 -27.11
N GLU A 611 -12.90 -15.35 -26.19
CA GLU A 611 -14.02 -15.88 -25.40
C GLU A 611 -13.55 -16.28 -24.01
N SER A 612 -14.43 -16.19 -23.03
CA SER A 612 -14.15 -16.67 -21.67
C SER A 612 -15.38 -17.20 -20.97
N GLU A 613 -15.19 -18.28 -20.25
CA GLU A 613 -16.07 -18.81 -19.22
C GLU A 613 -15.36 -18.62 -17.88
N GLY A 614 -15.98 -17.90 -16.95
CA GLY A 614 -15.32 -17.44 -15.73
C GLY A 614 -14.34 -16.29 -15.99
N LYS A 615 -13.52 -15.95 -15.01
CA LYS A 615 -12.60 -14.84 -15.07
C LYS A 615 -11.16 -15.32 -15.11
N PHE A 616 -10.42 -14.99 -16.14
CA PHE A 616 -8.98 -15.26 -16.22
C PHE A 616 -8.20 -14.05 -16.69
N ARG A 617 -6.90 -14.09 -16.47
CA ARG A 617 -5.93 -13.09 -16.89
C ARG A 617 -4.87 -13.74 -17.76
N ALA A 618 -4.36 -12.98 -18.71
CA ALA A 618 -3.25 -13.40 -19.54
C ALA A 618 -2.38 -12.21 -19.94
N ARG A 619 -1.08 -12.43 -19.98
CA ARG A 619 -0.10 -11.45 -20.50
C ARG A 619 1.05 -12.17 -21.15
N CYS A 620 1.47 -11.66 -22.31
CA CYS A 620 2.63 -12.17 -23.03
C CYS A 620 3.84 -11.29 -22.77
N PHE A 621 4.98 -11.90 -22.50
CA PHE A 621 6.26 -11.26 -22.26
C PHE A 621 7.29 -11.74 -23.30
N THR A 622 8.30 -10.94 -23.58
CA THR A 622 9.43 -11.32 -24.44
C THR A 622 10.75 -11.08 -23.72
N ASP A 623 11.78 -11.86 -24.06
CA ASP A 623 13.15 -11.63 -23.61
C ASP A 623 13.93 -10.69 -24.55
N GLY A 624 13.30 -10.18 -25.63
CA GLY A 624 13.92 -9.38 -26.66
C GLY A 624 14.73 -10.17 -27.69
N ASN A 625 14.94 -11.48 -27.49
CA ASN A 625 15.71 -12.37 -28.36
C ASN A 625 14.84 -13.29 -29.24
N GLY A 626 13.54 -13.04 -29.27
CA GLY A 626 12.56 -13.80 -30.05
C GLY A 626 11.94 -14.97 -29.29
N ASN A 627 12.15 -15.07 -27.97
CA ASN A 627 11.42 -15.99 -27.12
C ASN A 627 10.33 -15.25 -26.38
N TYR A 628 9.26 -15.96 -26.06
CA TYR A 628 8.09 -15.40 -25.37
C TYR A 628 7.63 -16.30 -24.22
N ARG A 629 7.01 -15.68 -23.22
CA ARG A 629 6.30 -16.36 -22.13
C ARG A 629 4.91 -15.79 -22.04
N LEU A 630 3.91 -16.65 -22.29
CA LEU A 630 2.52 -16.29 -22.08
C LEU A 630 2.11 -16.81 -20.71
N LEU A 631 1.85 -15.91 -19.79
CA LEU A 631 1.36 -16.21 -18.44
C LEU A 631 -0.15 -16.18 -18.45
N LEU A 632 -0.78 -17.20 -17.86
CA LEU A 632 -2.23 -17.35 -17.76
C LEU A 632 -2.61 -17.74 -16.33
N ALA A 633 -3.72 -17.20 -15.85
CA ALA A 633 -4.23 -17.53 -14.52
C ALA A 633 -5.77 -17.43 -14.47
N GLY A 634 -6.43 -18.45 -13.96
CA GLY A 634 -7.82 -18.41 -13.53
C GLY A 634 -7.93 -17.57 -12.26
N VAL A 635 -8.91 -16.68 -12.20
CA VAL A 635 -9.01 -15.69 -11.10
C VAL A 635 -10.19 -15.99 -10.18
N GLY A 636 -11.32 -16.33 -10.75
CA GLY A 636 -12.57 -16.51 -10.02
C GLY A 636 -12.70 -17.90 -9.40
N PRO A 637 -13.73 -18.11 -8.57
CA PRO A 637 -14.03 -19.42 -8.07
C PRO A 637 -14.52 -20.36 -9.18
N GLY A 638 -14.20 -21.65 -9.02
CA GLY A 638 -14.65 -22.71 -9.91
C GLY A 638 -13.91 -22.77 -11.24
N ARG A 639 -14.57 -23.34 -12.23
CA ARG A 639 -13.98 -23.54 -13.56
C ARG A 639 -13.80 -22.23 -14.30
N THR A 640 -12.63 -22.10 -14.89
CA THR A 640 -12.28 -21.00 -15.81
C THR A 640 -11.78 -21.59 -17.11
N ALA A 641 -12.30 -21.13 -18.23
CA ALA A 641 -11.80 -21.48 -19.55
C ALA A 641 -11.83 -20.25 -20.47
N GLY A 642 -10.88 -20.15 -21.41
CA GLY A 642 -10.87 -19.05 -22.36
C GLY A 642 -10.01 -19.32 -23.57
N THR A 643 -10.40 -18.73 -24.69
CA THR A 643 -9.62 -18.70 -25.91
C THR A 643 -9.02 -17.30 -26.10
N LEU A 644 -7.76 -17.27 -26.43
CA LEU A 644 -7.02 -16.03 -26.61
C LEU A 644 -6.13 -16.08 -27.85
N ARG A 645 -5.85 -14.89 -28.40
CA ARG A 645 -4.96 -14.70 -29.54
C ARG A 645 -3.81 -13.78 -29.20
N VAL A 646 -2.64 -14.15 -29.70
CA VAL A 646 -1.41 -13.37 -29.60
C VAL A 646 -0.76 -13.32 -30.97
N LYS A 647 -0.42 -12.12 -31.45
CA LYS A 647 0.33 -11.98 -32.71
C LYS A 647 1.80 -12.34 -32.46
N LEU A 648 2.20 -13.51 -32.91
CA LEU A 648 3.52 -14.06 -32.71
C LEU A 648 4.21 -14.30 -34.06
N PRO A 649 5.56 -14.29 -34.13
CA PRO A 649 6.31 -14.77 -35.28
C PRO A 649 6.01 -16.24 -35.57
N GLU A 650 6.18 -16.63 -36.81
CA GLU A 650 6.11 -18.05 -37.22
C GLU A 650 7.33 -18.84 -36.72
N GLY A 651 7.17 -20.16 -36.64
CA GLY A 651 8.29 -21.07 -36.31
C GLY A 651 8.64 -21.14 -34.83
N LEU A 652 7.74 -20.72 -33.92
CA LEU A 652 7.94 -20.90 -32.49
C LEU A 652 7.51 -22.32 -32.07
N THR A 653 8.31 -22.92 -31.19
CA THR A 653 7.90 -24.13 -30.48
C THR A 653 6.94 -23.77 -29.33
N PHE A 654 5.96 -24.63 -29.05
CA PHE A 654 4.99 -24.46 -27.99
C PHE A 654 5.20 -25.52 -26.89
N ARG A 655 5.19 -25.07 -25.65
CA ARG A 655 5.18 -25.94 -24.48
C ARG A 655 4.34 -25.29 -23.36
N SER A 656 3.29 -25.95 -22.92
CA SER A 656 2.56 -25.64 -21.70
C SER A 656 3.24 -26.31 -20.52
N ARG A 657 3.47 -25.56 -19.43
CA ARG A 657 4.14 -26.08 -18.23
C ARG A 657 3.24 -27.06 -17.46
N THR A 658 1.96 -26.72 -17.30
CA THR A 658 1.01 -27.50 -16.51
C THR A 658 0.08 -28.38 -17.35
N GLY A 659 0.04 -28.15 -18.68
CA GLY A 659 -0.94 -28.76 -19.56
C GLY A 659 -2.31 -28.07 -19.54
N ASN A 660 -2.48 -26.99 -18.78
CA ASN A 660 -3.72 -26.22 -18.72
C ASN A 660 -4.00 -25.38 -19.97
N THR A 661 -3.01 -25.29 -20.88
CA THR A 661 -3.12 -24.52 -22.12
C THR A 661 -2.83 -25.42 -23.32
N GLU A 662 -3.73 -25.37 -24.31
CA GLU A 662 -3.57 -26.01 -25.62
C GLU A 662 -3.35 -24.96 -26.70
N GLN A 663 -2.49 -25.23 -27.67
CA GLN A 663 -2.41 -24.45 -28.89
C GLN A 663 -3.41 -24.95 -29.91
N ARG A 664 -4.39 -24.15 -30.30
CA ARG A 664 -5.42 -24.48 -31.30
C ARG A 664 -4.98 -24.19 -32.71
N ALA A 665 -4.25 -23.10 -32.88
CA ALA A 665 -3.62 -22.68 -34.13
C ALA A 665 -2.38 -21.81 -33.80
N PRO A 666 -1.50 -21.49 -34.76
CA PRO A 666 -0.43 -20.53 -34.54
C PRO A 666 -0.97 -19.20 -33.95
N GLY A 667 -0.50 -18.87 -32.75
CA GLY A 667 -0.95 -17.67 -32.02
C GLY A 667 -2.33 -17.77 -31.38
N GLU A 668 -3.04 -18.89 -31.46
CA GLU A 668 -4.33 -19.11 -30.78
C GLU A 668 -4.20 -20.20 -29.73
N PHE A 669 -4.61 -19.87 -28.50
CA PHE A 669 -4.45 -20.74 -27.33
C PHE A 669 -5.78 -20.86 -26.59
N ARG A 670 -6.00 -22.02 -25.96
CA ARG A 670 -7.13 -22.26 -25.07
C ARG A 670 -6.61 -22.69 -23.68
N PHE A 671 -6.94 -21.89 -22.70
CA PHE A 671 -6.66 -22.16 -21.27
C PHE A 671 -7.89 -22.78 -20.60
N THR A 672 -7.64 -23.72 -19.66
CA THR A 672 -8.67 -24.29 -18.79
C THR A 672 -8.07 -24.54 -17.42
N GLY A 673 -8.73 -24.10 -16.34
CA GLY A 673 -8.29 -24.29 -14.96
C GLY A 673 -9.46 -24.22 -13.98
N ASN A 674 -9.22 -24.54 -12.72
CA ASN A 674 -10.17 -24.40 -11.63
C ASN A 674 -9.52 -23.62 -10.49
N ASP A 675 -10.29 -22.74 -9.84
CA ASP A 675 -9.89 -21.99 -8.65
C ASP A 675 -8.51 -21.32 -8.80
N ILE A 676 -7.51 -21.76 -8.02
CA ILE A 676 -6.12 -21.28 -8.08
C ILE A 676 -5.37 -22.09 -9.15
N ALA A 677 -5.59 -21.80 -10.40
CA ALA A 677 -4.91 -22.45 -11.51
C ALA A 677 -4.20 -21.43 -12.41
N SER A 678 -3.00 -21.81 -12.85
CA SER A 678 -2.24 -20.99 -13.80
C SER A 678 -1.46 -21.85 -14.80
N ASP A 679 -0.89 -21.22 -15.80
CA ASP A 679 0.04 -21.85 -16.72
C ASP A 679 1.10 -20.85 -17.19
N ILE A 680 2.25 -21.39 -17.52
CA ILE A 680 3.34 -20.70 -18.21
C ILE A 680 3.51 -21.40 -19.56
N VAL A 681 3.16 -20.70 -20.62
CA VAL A 681 3.38 -21.18 -21.98
C VAL A 681 4.73 -20.66 -22.48
N GLU A 682 5.61 -21.57 -22.77
CA GLU A 682 6.91 -21.29 -23.37
C GLU A 682 6.77 -21.31 -24.89
N LEU A 683 7.20 -20.22 -25.51
CA LEU A 683 7.21 -20.03 -26.96
C LEU A 683 8.62 -19.65 -27.34
N ASN A 684 9.40 -20.62 -27.80
CA ASN A 684 10.82 -20.44 -28.10
C ASN A 684 11.07 -20.50 -29.59
N ARG A 685 12.00 -19.67 -30.04
CA ARG A 685 12.51 -19.73 -31.42
C ARG A 685 13.26 -21.07 -31.61
N GLN A 686 13.02 -21.70 -32.76
CA GLN A 686 13.73 -22.94 -33.15
C GLN A 686 15.22 -22.68 -33.38
#